data_848c5f3690cddaadee863db30dc6c9b1
#
_entry.id   848c5f3690cddaadee863db30dc6c9b1
#
_cell.length_a   1.000
_cell.length_b   1.000
_cell.length_c   1.000
_cell.angle_alpha   90.00
_cell.angle_beta   90.00
_cell.angle_gamma   90.00
#
_symmetry.space_group_name_H-M   'P 1'
#
loop_
_entity.id
_entity.type
_entity.pdbx_description
1 polymer ?
#
loop_
_entity_poly.entity_id
_entity_poly.type
_entity_poly.pdbx_seq_one_letter_code
_entity_poly.pdbx_strand_id
1 'polypeptide(L)'
;MKKIALLSAALMLVSVFASCLPKGDLPVSGEPVVVDVDAQSRVAISELMADNAGFFMNCFDDWVELRNEEDRDIPLSGYVLGKMKKGSAVMRLDEYTLPAGGFLVIRLNDTTPFRLGAEGESVVLYYGQNKLDELTYNETIGQGSWTHEGACETPTPGFANTAAGFEEYMRTVSVPGLRINEVISSNSSLFPKDGEFYDMVEIYNGTGETVRLGEYFLSDKKSEPKRYSFPDIELPAGGFYLVYCGAAGGGEDCASFKISSAGETVYLSRGDEFVDCMRVPGDVPGDHSWGRTDDGFAYFAEPTMGSENSTGYMSVVAAPKADFPTGEYDEAFDLNITGEGTVYYTTDGSEPNEASKVWQGPMHIDGVVSIRAVCISDGRRSEEARFFYLANIGHTLPVIDIAIKQSDLTGNKGVLNHIDPEYEHGALATMMENGEVVFSVPCGFKLHGNDSKKGKKQNFQLRFRAIYGMSKLKCSLFDSRETDTFNSLILKGGSEDYVFCNFRDELAAALTDKATGLSVQAYRPVILYLDGEYWGVYWLRERIDAEYCAQKLGVSKDSVTLLKDYGEAAVTGSAKDFGKLCDYAANHDLKNKADYDYVMSRIDSVSMMDWYICRGFMGDSDLANMRVYSSSEADGRWHWCFFDLDWSFWLDTEDPIGRTARNDGHHKIIVALLKNPDFRKAFLERTAFLLRNVLNEERVISTADELADMIRTEMPRDREKLGYTMEQWESNIKILKDYVRGGARLRTFLAGVKSYFGLTDSEMKGYFGDMYRG
;
A
#
# COMPACT_ATOMS: atom_id res chain seq x y z
N MET A 1 -14.39 -7.01 54.38
CA MET A 1 -14.53 -7.88 53.19
C MET A 1 -13.70 -7.44 51.98
N LYS A 2 -13.42 -6.15 51.74
CA LYS A 2 -12.58 -5.71 50.59
C LYS A 2 -11.07 -5.97 50.76
N LYS A 3 -10.52 -6.13 51.95
CA LYS A 3 -9.11 -6.42 52.21
C LYS A 3 -8.73 -7.91 52.04
N ILE A 4 -9.70 -8.81 52.17
CA ILE A 4 -9.49 -10.25 52.00
C ILE A 4 -9.49 -10.65 50.51
N ALA A 5 -10.24 -9.92 49.66
CA ALA A 5 -10.27 -10.17 48.21
C ALA A 5 -8.97 -9.73 47.50
N LEU A 6 -8.28 -8.71 48.00
CA LEU A 6 -6.97 -8.29 47.43
C LEU A 6 -5.84 -9.27 47.78
N LEU A 7 -5.88 -9.88 48.98
CA LEU A 7 -4.88 -10.87 49.36
C LEU A 7 -5.00 -12.20 48.59
N SER A 8 -6.26 -12.59 48.28
CA SER A 8 -6.50 -13.79 47.46
C SER A 8 -6.18 -13.58 45.98
N ALA A 9 -6.32 -12.36 45.43
CA ALA A 9 -5.91 -12.05 44.07
C ALA A 9 -4.36 -12.00 43.91
N ALA A 10 -3.64 -11.47 44.92
CA ALA A 10 -2.16 -11.48 44.94
C ALA A 10 -1.61 -12.90 45.07
N LEU A 11 -2.27 -13.78 45.87
CA LEU A 11 -1.85 -15.19 46.02
C LEU A 11 -2.14 -16.01 44.76
N MET A 12 -3.23 -15.73 44.02
CA MET A 12 -3.51 -16.38 42.73
C MET A 12 -2.54 -15.96 41.62
N LEU A 13 -2.09 -14.71 41.60
CA LEU A 13 -1.08 -14.28 40.61
C LEU A 13 0.26 -14.98 40.85
N VAL A 14 0.72 -15.13 42.12
CA VAL A 14 1.95 -15.82 42.44
C VAL A 14 1.89 -17.32 42.09
N SER A 15 0.75 -17.97 42.26
CA SER A 15 0.59 -19.39 41.93
C SER A 15 0.52 -19.64 40.39
N VAL A 16 0.08 -18.68 39.58
CA VAL A 16 0.06 -18.79 38.11
C VAL A 16 1.47 -18.60 37.53
N PHE A 17 2.31 -17.76 38.14
CA PHE A 17 3.70 -17.56 37.70
C PHE A 17 4.64 -18.72 38.01
N ALA A 18 4.44 -19.43 39.10
CA ALA A 18 5.24 -20.62 39.43
C ALA A 18 5.03 -21.79 38.45
N SER A 19 3.92 -21.77 37.68
CA SER A 19 3.64 -22.81 36.68
C SER A 19 4.14 -22.46 35.26
N CYS A 20 4.69 -21.25 35.05
CA CYS A 20 5.15 -20.78 33.74
C CYS A 20 6.65 -20.90 33.52
N LEU A 21 7.45 -21.31 34.53
CA LEU A 21 8.85 -21.65 34.34
C LEU A 21 8.96 -23.05 33.71
N PRO A 22 9.79 -23.26 32.70
CA PRO A 22 9.99 -24.56 32.11
C PRO A 22 10.43 -25.56 33.20
N LYS A 23 9.78 -26.70 33.26
CA LYS A 23 10.25 -27.87 34.05
C LYS A 23 11.46 -28.49 33.35
N GLY A 24 12.57 -27.79 33.38
CA GLY A 24 13.88 -28.26 32.99
C GLY A 24 14.75 -28.23 34.22
N ASP A 25 15.32 -29.37 34.55
CA ASP A 25 16.09 -29.73 35.72
C ASP A 25 16.87 -28.56 36.38
N LEU A 26 16.31 -28.02 37.46
CA LEU A 26 17.09 -27.29 38.43
C LEU A 26 17.89 -28.34 39.21
N PRO A 27 19.23 -28.27 39.27
CA PRO A 27 19.99 -29.17 40.11
C PRO A 27 19.66 -28.88 41.58
N VAL A 28 18.89 -29.78 42.21
CA VAL A 28 18.65 -29.77 43.64
C VAL A 28 19.81 -30.50 44.27
N SER A 29 20.88 -29.77 44.62
CA SER A 29 21.77 -30.14 45.73
C SER A 29 22.84 -29.04 45.94
N GLY A 30 22.58 -28.13 46.86
CA GLY A 30 23.50 -27.19 47.47
C GLY A 30 22.80 -26.54 48.63
N GLU A 31 23.45 -26.48 49.81
CA GLU A 31 22.92 -25.79 50.98
C GLU A 31 22.39 -24.41 50.58
N PRO A 32 21.31 -23.90 51.23
CA PRO A 32 20.78 -22.57 50.93
C PRO A 32 21.87 -21.53 51.27
N VAL A 33 22.51 -20.98 50.26
CA VAL A 33 23.28 -19.77 50.39
C VAL A 33 22.29 -18.71 50.83
N VAL A 34 22.50 -18.14 52.03
CA VAL A 34 21.76 -16.96 52.50
C VAL A 34 22.17 -15.82 51.54
N VAL A 35 21.36 -15.54 50.60
CA VAL A 35 21.60 -14.51 49.63
C VAL A 35 21.04 -13.20 50.19
N ASP A 36 21.88 -12.20 50.30
CA ASP A 36 21.50 -10.85 50.68
C ASP A 36 20.57 -10.27 49.57
N VAL A 37 19.27 -10.33 49.85
CA VAL A 37 18.23 -9.93 48.87
C VAL A 37 18.31 -8.44 48.53
N ASP A 38 18.88 -7.60 49.43
CA ASP A 38 19.03 -6.16 49.21
C ASP A 38 20.14 -5.83 48.20
N ALA A 39 21.18 -6.64 48.09
CA ALA A 39 22.25 -6.43 47.12
C ALA A 39 21.84 -6.81 45.68
N GLN A 40 20.83 -7.67 45.51
CA GLN A 40 20.37 -8.18 44.20
C GLN A 40 19.35 -7.29 43.55
N SER A 41 18.68 -6.41 44.28
CA SER A 41 17.67 -5.46 43.78
C SER A 41 18.27 -4.30 42.96
N ARG A 42 19.60 -4.21 42.81
CA ARG A 42 20.31 -3.13 42.13
C ARG A 42 20.83 -3.50 40.72
N VAL A 43 20.47 -4.66 40.21
CA VAL A 43 20.64 -5.01 38.81
C VAL A 43 19.31 -4.81 38.11
N ALA A 44 19.27 -3.93 37.14
CA ALA A 44 18.06 -3.58 36.39
C ALA A 44 18.31 -3.69 34.90
N ILE A 45 17.23 -3.83 34.12
CA ILE A 45 17.26 -3.66 32.68
C ILE A 45 17.29 -2.15 32.42
N SER A 46 18.37 -1.64 31.82
CA SER A 46 18.48 -0.21 31.53
C SER A 46 17.87 0.14 30.17
N GLU A 47 18.09 -0.71 29.18
CA GLU A 47 17.69 -0.44 27.80
C GLU A 47 17.50 -1.74 27.05
N LEU A 48 16.64 -1.74 26.02
CA LEU A 48 16.52 -2.83 25.06
C LEU A 48 16.27 -2.31 23.65
N MET A 49 16.76 -3.04 22.66
CA MET A 49 16.48 -2.78 21.24
C MET A 49 15.98 -4.06 20.58
N ALA A 50 14.74 -4.04 20.15
CA ALA A 50 14.14 -5.02 19.27
C ALA A 50 14.25 -4.50 17.83
N ASP A 51 14.75 -5.31 16.91
CA ASP A 51 15.03 -4.94 15.52
C ASP A 51 16.14 -3.85 15.41
N ASN A 52 17.38 -4.24 15.67
CA ASN A 52 18.56 -3.38 15.52
C ASN A 52 18.83 -3.05 14.03
N ALA A 53 17.96 -2.22 13.43
CA ALA A 53 18.07 -1.78 12.04
C ALA A 53 19.19 -0.75 11.83
N GLY A 54 19.66 -0.12 12.91
CA GLY A 54 20.73 0.90 12.89
C GLY A 54 22.15 0.35 12.89
N PHE A 55 22.32 -0.98 12.87
CA PHE A 55 23.64 -1.62 12.93
C PHE A 55 24.46 -1.23 14.18
N PHE A 56 23.78 -0.92 15.27
CA PHE A 56 24.45 -0.61 16.54
C PHE A 56 25.36 -1.76 16.96
N MET A 57 26.54 -1.42 17.43
CA MET A 57 27.62 -2.36 17.77
C MET A 57 28.10 -3.23 16.57
N ASN A 58 27.99 -2.72 15.34
CA ASN A 58 28.35 -3.41 14.10
C ASN A 58 27.65 -4.77 13.94
N CYS A 59 26.40 -4.89 14.37
CA CYS A 59 25.58 -6.07 14.17
C CYS A 59 24.10 -5.71 14.05
N PHE A 60 23.30 -6.68 13.59
CA PHE A 60 21.84 -6.56 13.51
C PHE A 60 21.13 -7.38 14.59
N ASP A 61 21.87 -7.81 15.62
CA ASP A 61 21.29 -8.57 16.72
C ASP A 61 20.40 -7.66 17.58
N ASP A 62 19.26 -8.18 18.01
CA ASP A 62 18.52 -7.56 19.12
C ASP A 62 19.42 -7.55 20.36
N TRP A 63 19.15 -6.65 21.28
CA TRP A 63 19.93 -6.66 22.51
C TRP A 63 19.12 -6.15 23.72
N VAL A 64 19.55 -6.58 24.89
CA VAL A 64 19.07 -6.11 26.18
C VAL A 64 20.28 -5.69 27.01
N GLU A 65 20.21 -4.52 27.62
CA GLU A 65 21.25 -3.99 28.47
C GLU A 65 20.84 -4.07 29.94
N LEU A 66 21.78 -4.54 30.76
CA LEU A 66 21.67 -4.54 32.21
C LEU A 66 22.57 -3.47 32.80
N ARG A 67 22.11 -2.76 33.84
CA ARG A 67 22.85 -1.78 34.61
C ARG A 67 23.10 -2.28 36.02
N ASN A 68 24.31 -2.03 36.51
CA ASN A 68 24.74 -2.24 37.90
C ASN A 68 24.76 -0.90 38.64
N GLU A 69 23.98 -0.73 39.68
CA GLU A 69 23.99 0.48 40.50
C GLU A 69 24.91 0.39 41.72
N GLU A 70 25.62 -0.76 41.90
CA GLU A 70 26.61 -0.96 42.97
C GLU A 70 28.00 -0.48 42.55
N ASP A 71 28.83 -0.20 43.53
CA ASP A 71 30.23 0.18 43.35
C ASP A 71 31.22 -1.02 43.28
N ARG A 72 30.66 -2.22 43.05
CA ARG A 72 31.39 -3.49 42.90
C ARG A 72 30.85 -4.31 41.72
N ASP A 73 31.71 -5.15 41.17
CA ASP A 73 31.29 -6.11 40.13
C ASP A 73 30.29 -7.12 40.69
N ILE A 74 29.25 -7.43 39.91
CA ILE A 74 28.23 -8.42 40.26
C ILE A 74 28.34 -9.61 39.32
N PRO A 75 28.75 -10.82 39.79
CA PRO A 75 28.62 -12.04 39.04
C PRO A 75 27.13 -12.37 38.81
N LEU A 76 26.73 -12.62 37.57
CA LEU A 76 25.31 -12.87 37.22
C LEU A 76 24.92 -14.35 37.35
N SER A 77 25.63 -15.15 38.11
CA SER A 77 25.26 -16.52 38.46
C SER A 77 23.89 -16.55 39.17
N GLY A 78 22.95 -17.33 38.62
CA GLY A 78 21.59 -17.41 39.12
C GLY A 78 20.62 -16.36 38.56
N TYR A 79 21.11 -15.40 37.77
CA TYR A 79 20.24 -14.47 37.03
C TYR A 79 19.74 -15.09 35.74
N VAL A 80 18.53 -14.76 35.39
CA VAL A 80 17.82 -15.29 34.20
C VAL A 80 17.08 -14.15 33.49
N LEU A 81 17.33 -14.02 32.22
CA LEU A 81 16.59 -13.11 31.32
C LEU A 81 15.55 -13.90 30.53
N GLY A 82 14.33 -13.39 30.40
CA GLY A 82 13.25 -14.07 29.70
C GLY A 82 12.16 -13.13 29.20
N LYS A 83 11.18 -13.70 28.51
CA LYS A 83 10.00 -13.00 28.04
C LYS A 83 8.77 -13.39 28.87
N MET A 84 7.81 -12.47 29.04
CA MET A 84 6.55 -12.74 29.76
C MET A 84 5.59 -13.69 29.02
N LYS A 85 5.88 -14.10 27.80
CA LYS A 85 5.00 -14.98 27.01
C LYS A 85 5.09 -16.43 27.50
N LYS A 86 3.94 -17.05 27.78
CA LYS A 86 3.84 -18.42 28.26
C LYS A 86 4.59 -19.41 27.36
N GLY A 87 5.53 -20.16 27.92
CA GLY A 87 6.32 -21.16 27.18
C GLY A 87 7.52 -20.60 26.43
N SER A 88 7.87 -19.33 26.61
CA SER A 88 9.11 -18.75 26.06
C SER A 88 10.34 -19.36 26.71
N ALA A 89 11.39 -19.54 25.92
CA ALA A 89 12.71 -19.91 26.43
C ALA A 89 13.29 -18.78 27.28
N VAL A 90 14.18 -19.13 28.22
CA VAL A 90 14.91 -18.21 29.08
C VAL A 90 16.41 -18.34 28.88
N MET A 91 17.14 -17.26 29.07
CA MET A 91 18.60 -17.20 28.99
C MET A 91 19.19 -17.10 30.37
N ARG A 92 20.06 -18.02 30.75
CA ARG A 92 20.83 -17.95 31.99
C ARG A 92 22.04 -17.05 31.77
N LEU A 93 22.36 -16.25 32.80
CA LEU A 93 23.42 -15.27 32.72
C LEU A 93 24.66 -15.68 33.54
N ASP A 94 24.80 -16.97 33.85
CA ASP A 94 25.83 -17.51 34.77
C ASP A 94 27.29 -17.21 34.35
N GLU A 95 27.53 -16.98 33.05
CA GLU A 95 28.89 -16.73 32.53
C GLU A 95 29.24 -15.24 32.46
N TYR A 96 28.29 -14.35 32.85
CA TYR A 96 28.49 -12.91 32.78
C TYR A 96 28.85 -12.31 34.14
N THR A 97 29.59 -11.22 34.09
CA THR A 97 29.85 -10.34 35.22
C THR A 97 29.48 -8.91 34.81
N LEU A 98 28.67 -8.26 35.62
CA LEU A 98 28.23 -6.88 35.39
C LEU A 98 29.16 -5.94 36.15
N PRO A 99 29.93 -5.05 35.46
CA PRO A 99 30.93 -4.19 36.09
C PRO A 99 30.34 -3.23 37.12
N ALA A 100 31.15 -2.81 38.09
CA ALA A 100 30.79 -1.82 39.10
C ALA A 100 30.31 -0.51 38.45
N GLY A 101 29.11 -0.07 38.78
CA GLY A 101 28.49 1.13 38.22
C GLY A 101 28.31 1.12 36.69
N GLY A 102 28.53 -0.03 36.05
CA GLY A 102 28.61 -0.17 34.60
C GLY A 102 27.41 -0.84 33.97
N PHE A 103 27.55 -1.12 32.68
CA PHE A 103 26.55 -1.70 31.83
C PHE A 103 27.02 -3.02 31.20
N LEU A 104 26.10 -3.91 30.88
CA LEU A 104 26.35 -5.15 30.17
C LEU A 104 25.30 -5.30 29.05
N VAL A 105 25.74 -5.24 27.81
CA VAL A 105 24.87 -5.47 26.65
C VAL A 105 24.88 -6.95 26.29
N ILE A 106 23.69 -7.56 26.28
CA ILE A 106 23.45 -8.96 25.95
C ILE A 106 22.83 -9.01 24.58
N ARG A 107 23.56 -9.50 23.57
CA ARG A 107 23.06 -9.68 22.19
C ARG A 107 22.16 -10.89 22.10
N LEU A 108 21.04 -10.75 21.39
CA LEU A 108 20.04 -11.78 21.15
C LEU A 108 19.96 -12.10 19.66
N ASN A 109 20.43 -13.28 19.28
CA ASN A 109 20.49 -13.72 17.87
C ASN A 109 19.95 -15.16 17.72
N ASP A 110 20.17 -15.77 16.55
CA ASP A 110 19.66 -17.10 16.24
C ASP A 110 20.28 -18.22 17.10
N THR A 111 21.36 -17.95 17.83
CA THR A 111 22.00 -18.91 18.77
C THR A 111 21.52 -18.74 20.20
N THR A 112 20.81 -17.66 20.52
CA THR A 112 20.28 -17.39 21.87
C THR A 112 18.90 -18.06 22.04
N PRO A 113 18.49 -18.39 23.28
CA PRO A 113 17.23 -19.06 23.55
C PRO A 113 15.98 -18.32 23.05
N PHE A 114 16.07 -16.99 22.89
CA PHE A 114 14.99 -16.17 22.34
C PHE A 114 15.55 -14.92 21.64
N ARG A 115 14.72 -14.30 20.82
CA ARG A 115 14.88 -12.97 20.22
C ARG A 115 13.71 -12.08 20.61
N LEU A 116 13.82 -10.77 20.43
CA LEU A 116 12.74 -9.83 20.68
C LEU A 116 11.74 -9.82 19.49
N GLY A 117 10.47 -9.58 19.77
CA GLY A 117 9.41 -9.55 18.76
C GLY A 117 9.13 -8.13 18.25
N ALA A 118 8.78 -7.97 16.98
CA ALA A 118 8.49 -6.66 16.40
C ALA A 118 7.18 -6.01 16.92
N GLU A 119 6.25 -6.81 17.43
CA GLU A 119 4.92 -6.34 17.87
C GLU A 119 4.86 -5.89 19.34
N GLY A 120 6.02 -5.80 20.00
CA GLY A 120 6.11 -5.45 21.40
C GLY A 120 5.91 -6.64 22.34
N GLU A 121 6.60 -6.60 23.47
CA GLU A 121 6.53 -7.60 24.53
C GLU A 121 7.23 -7.11 25.82
N SER A 122 7.13 -7.89 26.90
CA SER A 122 7.87 -7.64 28.13
C SER A 122 9.08 -8.54 28.24
N VAL A 123 10.23 -7.95 28.54
CA VAL A 123 11.47 -8.63 28.94
C VAL A 123 11.59 -8.55 30.45
N VAL A 124 11.92 -9.67 31.10
CA VAL A 124 11.93 -9.80 32.55
C VAL A 124 13.27 -10.36 33.03
N LEU A 125 13.81 -9.73 34.04
CA LEU A 125 15.01 -10.18 34.76
C LEU A 125 14.61 -10.87 36.06
N TYR A 126 15.12 -12.08 36.27
CA TYR A 126 14.91 -12.87 37.48
C TYR A 126 16.21 -13.17 38.17
N TYR A 127 16.15 -13.33 39.49
CA TYR A 127 17.16 -14.04 40.29
C TYR A 127 16.50 -15.22 40.99
N GLY A 128 16.90 -16.42 40.65
CA GLY A 128 16.20 -17.62 41.07
C GLY A 128 14.73 -17.59 40.60
N GLN A 129 13.80 -17.50 41.56
CA GLN A 129 12.36 -17.35 41.28
C GLN A 129 11.83 -15.94 41.50
N ASN A 130 12.67 -15.00 41.93
CA ASN A 130 12.25 -13.63 42.22
C ASN A 130 12.41 -12.77 40.98
N LYS A 131 11.30 -12.10 40.58
CA LYS A 131 11.36 -11.07 39.56
C LYS A 131 12.05 -9.84 40.13
N LEU A 132 13.13 -9.43 39.47
CA LEU A 132 13.90 -8.23 39.85
C LEU A 132 13.41 -7.02 39.09
N ASP A 133 13.24 -7.17 37.75
CA ASP A 133 12.87 -6.06 36.88
C ASP A 133 12.10 -6.55 35.67
N GLU A 134 11.37 -5.62 35.02
CA GLU A 134 10.58 -5.86 33.79
C GLU A 134 10.55 -4.59 32.96
N LEU A 135 10.99 -4.67 31.71
CA LEU A 135 10.87 -3.60 30.72
C LEU A 135 9.93 -4.05 29.61
N THR A 136 8.89 -3.26 29.36
CA THR A 136 7.90 -3.51 28.33
C THR A 136 8.04 -2.50 27.20
N TYR A 137 8.02 -2.97 25.97
CA TYR A 137 7.94 -2.15 24.78
C TYR A 137 6.70 -2.53 23.95
N ASN A 138 6.17 -1.58 23.19
CA ASN A 138 4.90 -1.76 22.50
C ASN A 138 5.08 -2.07 20.99
N GLU A 139 6.21 -1.65 20.43
CA GLU A 139 6.53 -1.82 19.01
C GLU A 139 8.04 -1.61 18.76
N THR A 140 8.53 -1.97 17.60
CA THR A 140 9.89 -1.60 17.19
C THR A 140 9.92 -0.17 16.67
N ILE A 141 10.90 0.62 17.08
CA ILE A 141 11.08 2.02 16.68
C ILE A 141 12.28 2.22 15.76
N GLY A 142 12.54 1.21 14.94
CA GLY A 142 13.55 1.25 13.89
C GLY A 142 14.99 1.38 14.35
N GLN A 143 15.49 2.59 14.59
CA GLN A 143 16.83 2.84 15.16
C GLN A 143 16.78 3.13 16.66
N GLY A 144 15.59 3.21 17.21
CA GLY A 144 15.41 3.53 18.62
C GLY A 144 15.42 2.29 19.50
N SER A 145 15.59 2.54 20.79
CA SER A 145 15.51 1.57 21.88
C SER A 145 14.37 1.91 22.83
N TRP A 146 14.18 1.08 23.83
CA TRP A 146 13.21 1.29 24.89
C TRP A 146 13.91 1.30 26.25
N THR A 147 13.53 2.26 27.08
CA THR A 147 13.94 2.39 28.47
C THR A 147 12.73 2.40 29.38
N HIS A 148 12.90 2.42 30.70
CA HIS A 148 11.77 2.58 31.64
C HIS A 148 11.04 3.93 31.48
N GLU A 149 11.68 4.93 30.87
CA GLU A 149 11.08 6.23 30.59
C GLU A 149 10.27 6.24 29.27
N GLY A 150 10.38 5.17 28.47
CA GLY A 150 9.69 5.02 27.19
C GLY A 150 10.65 4.82 26.01
N ALA A 151 10.16 5.16 24.82
CA ALA A 151 10.93 5.09 23.59
C ALA A 151 12.10 6.08 23.59
N CYS A 152 13.26 5.63 23.15
CA CYS A 152 14.50 6.40 23.05
C CYS A 152 15.01 6.40 21.60
N GLU A 153 15.12 7.57 21.00
CA GLU A 153 15.58 7.70 19.60
C GLU A 153 17.12 7.61 19.48
N THR A 154 17.82 7.76 20.58
CA THR A 154 19.29 7.74 20.64
C THR A 154 19.77 6.59 21.54
N PRO A 155 19.85 5.34 21.04
CA PRO A 155 20.31 4.19 21.81
C PRO A 155 21.72 4.37 22.32
N THR A 156 21.98 3.90 23.55
CA THR A 156 23.22 4.13 24.26
C THR A 156 23.89 2.83 24.72
N PRO A 157 24.05 1.78 23.88
CA PRO A 157 24.51 0.47 24.32
C PRO A 157 25.90 0.56 24.96
N GLY A 158 25.99 0.21 26.27
CA GLY A 158 27.20 0.28 27.08
C GLY A 158 27.40 1.60 27.83
N PHE A 159 26.48 2.56 27.68
CA PHE A 159 26.60 3.90 28.29
C PHE A 159 25.27 4.32 28.98
N ALA A 160 25.30 5.41 29.70
CA ALA A 160 24.11 5.94 30.36
C ALA A 160 23.07 6.46 29.34
N ASN A 161 21.78 6.23 29.61
CA ASN A 161 20.64 6.64 28.75
C ASN A 161 20.46 8.17 28.81
N THR A 162 21.41 8.91 28.27
CA THR A 162 21.48 10.38 28.23
C THR A 162 22.12 10.84 26.93
N ALA A 163 21.90 12.11 26.55
CA ALA A 163 22.59 12.70 25.41
C ALA A 163 24.10 12.58 25.48
N ALA A 164 24.69 12.78 26.67
CA ALA A 164 26.13 12.62 26.87
C ALA A 164 26.59 11.16 26.71
N GLY A 165 25.79 10.19 27.15
CA GLY A 165 26.05 8.76 26.94
C GLY A 165 25.99 8.37 25.46
N PHE A 166 25.06 8.95 24.72
CA PHE A 166 24.97 8.76 23.26
C PHE A 166 26.21 9.33 22.56
N GLU A 167 26.63 10.55 22.87
CA GLU A 167 27.87 11.12 22.34
C GLU A 167 29.11 10.26 22.64
N GLU A 168 29.17 9.72 23.88
CA GLU A 168 30.27 8.83 24.26
C GLU A 168 30.23 7.49 23.50
N TYR A 169 29.03 6.90 23.34
CA TYR A 169 28.82 5.73 22.48
C TYR A 169 29.28 6.02 21.04
N MET A 170 28.82 7.14 20.45
CA MET A 170 29.17 7.50 19.07
C MET A 170 30.68 7.68 18.85
N ARG A 171 31.43 8.15 19.84
CA ARG A 171 32.90 8.20 19.78
C ARG A 171 33.55 6.82 19.74
N THR A 172 32.86 5.79 20.24
CA THR A 172 33.38 4.40 20.19
C THR A 172 33.07 3.71 18.87
N VAL A 173 32.05 4.19 18.16
CA VAL A 173 31.56 3.65 16.87
C VAL A 173 32.32 4.23 15.67
N SER A 174 33.46 4.93 15.87
CA SER A 174 34.29 5.37 14.78
C SER A 174 34.63 4.16 13.90
N VAL A 175 33.98 4.06 12.71
CA VAL A 175 34.20 2.99 11.76
C VAL A 175 35.42 3.35 10.91
N PRO A 176 36.61 2.86 11.22
CA PRO A 176 37.72 2.96 10.28
C PRO A 176 37.44 1.97 9.18
N GLY A 177 37.03 2.44 8.01
CA GLY A 177 36.76 1.53 6.93
C GLY A 177 36.09 2.21 5.74
N LEU A 178 35.78 1.39 4.76
CA LEU A 178 34.88 1.80 3.68
C LEU A 178 33.47 1.93 4.28
N ARG A 179 32.83 3.09 4.09
CA ARG A 179 31.54 3.38 4.74
C ARG A 179 30.62 4.20 3.83
N ILE A 180 29.33 4.13 4.10
CA ILE A 180 28.33 5.04 3.59
C ILE A 180 28.51 6.38 4.30
N ASN A 181 28.78 7.44 3.56
CA ASN A 181 29.09 8.75 4.11
C ASN A 181 27.92 9.71 4.10
N GLU A 182 27.23 9.81 2.97
CA GLU A 182 26.12 10.75 2.76
C GLU A 182 25.08 10.16 1.79
N VAL A 183 23.79 10.46 2.03
CA VAL A 183 22.68 9.96 1.22
C VAL A 183 21.68 11.07 0.93
N ILE A 184 21.27 11.20 -0.33
CA ILE A 184 20.15 12.02 -0.78
C ILE A 184 19.02 11.09 -1.18
N SER A 185 17.89 11.11 -0.44
CA SER A 185 16.72 10.24 -0.65
C SER A 185 15.57 10.92 -1.42
N SER A 186 15.70 12.23 -1.71
CA SER A 186 14.72 13.00 -2.48
C SER A 186 15.45 14.11 -3.23
N ASN A 187 15.89 13.82 -4.44
CA ASN A 187 16.68 14.72 -5.27
C ASN A 187 15.84 15.23 -6.45
N SER A 188 15.64 16.53 -6.52
CA SER A 188 14.87 17.18 -7.59
C SER A 188 15.66 18.21 -8.39
N SER A 189 16.81 18.68 -7.87
CA SER A 189 17.56 19.77 -8.50
C SER A 189 19.08 19.64 -8.42
N LEU A 190 19.63 18.71 -7.65
CA LEU A 190 21.05 18.60 -7.35
C LEU A 190 21.73 17.50 -8.17
N PHE A 191 22.99 17.71 -8.51
CA PHE A 191 23.88 16.71 -9.13
C PHE A 191 23.24 15.95 -10.32
N PRO A 192 22.77 16.62 -11.39
CA PRO A 192 22.10 15.98 -12.51
C PRO A 192 23.04 15.02 -13.25
N LYS A 193 22.50 13.84 -13.62
CA LYS A 193 23.15 12.88 -14.50
C LYS A 193 22.29 12.71 -15.75
N ASP A 194 22.87 12.97 -16.92
CA ASP A 194 22.19 12.92 -18.22
C ASP A 194 20.89 13.78 -18.28
N GLY A 195 20.85 14.85 -17.47
CA GLY A 195 19.72 15.79 -17.39
C GLY A 195 18.57 15.32 -16.47
N GLU A 196 18.74 14.23 -15.76
CA GLU A 196 17.79 13.69 -14.78
C GLU A 196 18.39 13.76 -13.37
N PHE A 197 17.52 13.78 -12.35
CA PHE A 197 17.90 13.81 -10.94
C PHE A 197 17.57 12.46 -10.30
N TYR A 198 18.56 11.91 -9.59
CA TYR A 198 18.45 10.60 -8.94
C TYR A 198 18.77 10.71 -7.47
N ASP A 199 18.22 9.81 -6.66
CA ASP A 199 18.69 9.62 -5.29
C ASP A 199 20.17 9.24 -5.34
N MET A 200 20.93 9.57 -4.29
CA MET A 200 22.37 9.35 -4.32
C MET A 200 22.88 8.74 -3.03
N VAL A 201 23.87 7.88 -3.16
CA VAL A 201 24.63 7.33 -2.03
C VAL A 201 26.12 7.60 -2.26
N GLU A 202 26.76 8.19 -1.28
CA GLU A 202 28.19 8.39 -1.27
C GLU A 202 28.88 7.36 -0.39
N ILE A 203 29.94 6.76 -0.95
CA ILE A 203 30.84 5.87 -0.20
C ILE A 203 32.16 6.60 0.03
N TYR A 204 32.65 6.55 1.25
CA TYR A 204 33.93 7.14 1.68
C TYR A 204 34.93 6.04 2.07
N ASN A 205 36.17 6.17 1.61
CA ASN A 205 37.25 5.30 2.06
C ASN A 205 38.04 5.92 3.21
N GLY A 206 37.64 5.58 4.44
CA GLY A 206 38.35 5.98 5.66
C GLY A 206 39.45 5.02 6.12
N THR A 207 39.83 4.00 5.32
CA THR A 207 40.78 2.96 5.79
C THR A 207 42.23 3.40 5.90
N GLY A 208 42.62 4.53 5.34
CA GLY A 208 44.03 4.95 5.24
C GLY A 208 44.82 4.25 4.13
N GLU A 209 44.23 3.28 3.44
CA GLU A 209 44.79 2.54 2.31
C GLU A 209 43.85 2.57 1.11
N THR A 210 44.39 2.24 -0.09
CA THR A 210 43.54 2.09 -1.28
C THR A 210 42.68 0.84 -1.20
N VAL A 211 41.37 0.96 -1.45
CA VAL A 211 40.39 -0.14 -1.43
C VAL A 211 39.92 -0.46 -2.85
N ARG A 212 39.86 -1.75 -3.19
CA ARG A 212 39.31 -2.22 -4.47
C ARG A 212 37.78 -2.43 -4.29
N LEU A 213 36.98 -1.62 -5.01
CA LEU A 213 35.51 -1.61 -4.84
C LEU A 213 34.81 -2.84 -5.41
N GLY A 214 35.37 -3.55 -6.39
CA GLY A 214 34.73 -4.70 -7.06
C GLY A 214 34.36 -5.88 -6.16
N GLU A 215 34.81 -5.89 -4.88
CA GLU A 215 34.41 -6.89 -3.89
C GLU A 215 33.19 -6.48 -3.06
N TYR A 216 32.70 -5.24 -3.25
CA TYR A 216 31.64 -4.65 -2.42
C TYR A 216 30.33 -4.53 -3.19
N PHE A 217 29.23 -4.43 -2.42
CA PHE A 217 27.88 -4.35 -2.92
C PHE A 217 27.08 -3.33 -2.12
N LEU A 218 26.08 -2.71 -2.77
CA LEU A 218 25.15 -1.79 -2.12
C LEU A 218 23.72 -2.29 -2.30
N SER A 219 22.87 -2.12 -1.28
CA SER A 219 21.48 -2.54 -1.34
C SER A 219 20.59 -1.68 -0.44
N ASP A 220 19.31 -1.54 -0.81
CA ASP A 220 18.20 -1.04 0.00
C ASP A 220 17.48 -2.17 0.77
N LYS A 221 17.96 -3.43 0.65
CA LYS A 221 17.34 -4.59 1.28
C LYS A 221 18.37 -5.47 1.99
N LYS A 222 18.16 -5.71 3.27
CA LYS A 222 18.96 -6.63 4.09
C LYS A 222 18.97 -8.07 3.54
N SER A 223 17.82 -8.55 3.00
CA SER A 223 17.67 -9.90 2.46
C SER A 223 18.33 -10.10 1.08
N GLU A 224 18.65 -9.02 0.40
CA GLU A 224 19.25 -9.01 -0.95
C GLU A 224 20.49 -8.12 -0.97
N PRO A 225 21.59 -8.43 -0.26
CA PRO A 225 22.69 -7.50 -0.03
C PRO A 225 23.48 -7.11 -1.29
N LYS A 226 23.31 -7.83 -2.41
CA LYS A 226 24.07 -7.68 -3.66
C LYS A 226 23.25 -7.08 -4.80
N ARG A 227 22.33 -6.14 -4.53
CA ARG A 227 21.48 -5.52 -5.56
C ARG A 227 22.24 -4.60 -6.52
N TYR A 228 23.31 -3.98 -6.06
CA TYR A 228 24.24 -3.22 -6.89
C TYR A 228 25.67 -3.71 -6.60
N SER A 229 26.42 -4.01 -7.66
CA SER A 229 27.83 -4.38 -7.59
C SER A 229 28.68 -3.18 -7.98
N PHE A 230 29.61 -2.78 -7.12
CA PHE A 230 30.54 -1.73 -7.50
C PHE A 230 31.44 -2.17 -8.66
N PRO A 231 31.86 -1.24 -9.52
CA PRO A 231 32.85 -1.53 -10.56
C PRO A 231 34.19 -1.92 -9.94
N ASP A 232 34.99 -2.65 -10.72
CA ASP A 232 36.30 -3.10 -10.28
C ASP A 232 37.34 -1.98 -10.43
N ILE A 233 37.26 -0.98 -9.58
CA ILE A 233 38.13 0.19 -9.51
C ILE A 233 38.82 0.30 -8.13
N GLU A 234 39.89 1.05 -8.07
CA GLU A 234 40.62 1.39 -6.85
C GLU A 234 40.14 2.75 -6.33
N LEU A 235 39.67 2.78 -5.09
CA LEU A 235 39.29 3.98 -4.34
C LEU A 235 40.44 4.34 -3.39
N PRO A 236 41.19 5.44 -3.59
CA PRO A 236 42.28 5.80 -2.71
C PRO A 236 41.82 6.15 -1.31
N ALA A 237 42.73 6.12 -0.34
CA ALA A 237 42.46 6.60 1.01
C ALA A 237 41.95 8.04 1.00
N GLY A 238 40.89 8.33 1.76
CA GLY A 238 40.20 9.61 1.76
C GLY A 238 39.37 9.89 0.49
N GLY A 239 39.23 8.92 -0.42
CA GLY A 239 38.45 9.07 -1.65
C GLY A 239 36.97 8.81 -1.49
N PHE A 240 36.17 9.39 -2.38
CA PHE A 240 34.71 9.26 -2.42
C PHE A 240 34.27 8.56 -3.71
N TYR A 241 33.19 7.79 -3.64
CA TYR A 241 32.54 7.17 -4.79
C TYR A 241 31.02 7.39 -4.71
N LEU A 242 30.44 7.90 -5.81
CA LEU A 242 29.02 8.25 -5.87
C LEU A 242 28.23 7.20 -6.62
N VAL A 243 27.09 6.80 -6.07
CA VAL A 243 26.13 5.88 -6.70
C VAL A 243 24.81 6.61 -6.93
N TYR A 244 24.34 6.64 -8.18
CA TYR A 244 23.03 7.18 -8.57
C TYR A 244 21.97 6.10 -8.46
N CYS A 245 21.02 6.25 -7.55
CA CYS A 245 20.00 5.26 -7.24
C CYS A 245 18.71 5.52 -8.04
N GLY A 246 18.19 4.46 -8.68
CA GLY A 246 17.02 4.56 -9.58
C GLY A 246 17.37 4.79 -11.05
N ALA A 247 18.65 4.87 -11.40
CA ALA A 247 19.15 5.11 -12.75
C ALA A 247 19.40 3.78 -13.51
N ALA A 248 18.40 2.93 -13.65
CA ALA A 248 18.55 1.62 -14.29
C ALA A 248 19.08 1.75 -15.74
N GLY A 249 20.24 1.13 -16.01
CA GLY A 249 20.89 1.16 -17.32
C GLY A 249 21.74 2.41 -17.61
N GLY A 250 21.96 3.30 -16.62
CA GLY A 250 22.68 4.57 -16.76
C GLY A 250 24.20 4.50 -16.64
N GLY A 251 24.80 3.32 -16.40
CA GLY A 251 26.26 3.14 -16.26
C GLY A 251 26.65 2.31 -15.03
N GLU A 252 27.97 2.16 -14.84
CA GLU A 252 28.55 1.37 -13.75
C GLU A 252 28.35 2.00 -12.35
N ASP A 253 28.07 3.30 -12.29
CA ASP A 253 27.78 4.08 -11.10
C ASP A 253 26.27 4.21 -10.81
N CYS A 254 25.41 3.38 -11.45
CA CYS A 254 23.97 3.46 -11.39
C CYS A 254 23.36 2.21 -10.77
N ALA A 255 22.69 2.39 -9.62
CA ALA A 255 21.89 1.34 -9.00
C ALA A 255 20.45 1.34 -9.54
N SER A 256 19.84 0.14 -9.65
CA SER A 256 18.48 -0.02 -10.16
C SER A 256 17.39 0.27 -9.10
N PHE A 257 17.74 0.33 -7.83
CA PHE A 257 16.83 0.67 -6.72
C PHE A 257 16.88 2.18 -6.41
N LYS A 258 15.85 2.69 -5.80
CA LYS A 258 15.73 4.06 -5.27
C LYS A 258 15.84 4.04 -3.76
N ILE A 259 16.13 5.18 -3.16
CA ILE A 259 16.07 5.36 -1.71
C ILE A 259 14.70 5.96 -1.35
N SER A 260 13.99 5.34 -0.41
CA SER A 260 12.67 5.80 0.01
C SER A 260 12.77 7.13 0.78
N SER A 261 12.03 8.14 0.34
CA SER A 261 11.89 9.42 1.06
C SER A 261 11.11 9.28 2.37
N ALA A 262 10.41 8.18 2.60
CA ALA A 262 9.76 7.87 3.88
C ALA A 262 10.69 7.20 4.90
N GLY A 263 11.98 7.15 4.60
CA GLY A 263 12.99 6.51 5.39
C GLY A 263 13.31 5.10 4.93
N GLU A 264 14.60 4.76 4.91
CA GLU A 264 15.09 3.46 4.49
C GLU A 264 16.49 3.20 5.04
N THR A 265 16.90 1.94 5.11
CA THR A 265 18.26 1.58 5.45
C THR A 265 19.03 1.17 4.21
N VAL A 266 20.17 1.81 3.97
CA VAL A 266 21.13 1.46 2.93
C VAL A 266 22.20 0.57 3.54
N TYR A 267 22.53 -0.53 2.86
CA TYR A 267 23.47 -1.54 3.33
C TYR A 267 24.68 -1.62 2.40
N LEU A 268 25.88 -1.57 2.98
CA LEU A 268 27.15 -1.83 2.30
C LEU A 268 27.64 -3.20 2.74
N SER A 269 27.96 -4.10 1.80
CA SER A 269 28.45 -5.44 2.10
C SER A 269 29.71 -5.77 1.31
N ARG A 270 30.51 -6.71 1.83
CA ARG A 270 31.62 -7.38 1.14
C ARG A 270 31.31 -8.86 1.06
N GLY A 271 31.02 -9.36 -0.12
CA GLY A 271 30.45 -10.69 -0.26
C GLY A 271 29.08 -10.79 0.43
N ASP A 272 28.95 -11.66 1.44
CA ASP A 272 27.73 -11.84 2.22
C ASP A 272 27.83 -11.18 3.62
N GLU A 273 28.94 -10.52 3.94
CA GLU A 273 29.15 -9.84 5.21
C GLU A 273 28.82 -8.35 5.09
N PHE A 274 28.00 -7.83 5.99
CA PHE A 274 27.75 -6.39 6.08
C PHE A 274 28.98 -5.69 6.63
N VAL A 275 29.38 -4.60 5.97
CA VAL A 275 30.54 -3.75 6.34
C VAL A 275 30.04 -2.50 7.04
N ASP A 276 28.97 -1.93 6.54
CA ASP A 276 28.35 -0.73 7.08
C ASP A 276 26.87 -0.67 6.70
N CYS A 277 26.10 0.11 7.43
CA CYS A 277 24.78 0.53 6.98
C CYS A 277 24.47 1.95 7.48
N MET A 278 23.58 2.61 6.76
CA MET A 278 23.05 3.91 7.14
C MET A 278 21.54 3.89 7.02
N ARG A 279 20.84 4.16 8.11
CA ARG A 279 19.43 4.45 8.05
C ARG A 279 19.25 5.92 7.73
N VAL A 280 18.55 6.16 6.64
CA VAL A 280 18.11 7.48 6.23
C VAL A 280 16.75 7.74 6.89
N PRO A 281 16.57 8.81 7.67
CA PRO A 281 15.27 9.16 8.25
C PRO A 281 14.23 9.49 7.18
N GLY A 282 12.95 9.38 7.53
CA GLY A 282 11.85 9.73 6.63
C GLY A 282 11.53 11.22 6.56
N ASP A 283 12.23 12.02 7.32
CA ASP A 283 12.06 13.47 7.42
C ASP A 283 13.24 14.27 6.81
N VAL A 284 14.10 13.62 6.02
CA VAL A 284 15.14 14.33 5.24
C VAL A 284 14.46 15.22 4.20
N PRO A 285 14.60 16.57 4.28
CA PRO A 285 13.94 17.45 3.35
C PRO A 285 14.40 17.24 1.88
N GLY A 286 13.54 17.55 0.93
CA GLY A 286 13.89 17.47 -0.50
C GLY A 286 15.14 18.30 -0.82
N ASP A 287 16.03 17.76 -1.65
CA ASP A 287 17.33 18.35 -2.00
C ASP A 287 18.29 18.57 -0.80
N HIS A 288 18.04 17.88 0.31
CA HIS A 288 18.97 17.77 1.43
C HIS A 288 19.56 16.35 1.48
N SER A 289 20.59 16.17 2.28
CA SER A 289 21.16 14.87 2.55
C SER A 289 21.17 14.54 4.04
N TRP A 290 21.32 13.26 4.32
CA TRP A 290 21.62 12.70 5.62
C TRP A 290 23.00 12.06 5.58
N GLY A 291 23.88 12.43 6.46
CA GLY A 291 25.25 11.95 6.40
C GLY A 291 25.96 11.94 7.76
N ARG A 292 27.19 11.42 7.75
CA ARG A 292 28.01 11.25 8.94
C ARG A 292 28.72 12.53 9.31
N THR A 293 28.87 12.76 10.59
CA THR A 293 29.73 13.77 11.21
C THR A 293 30.70 13.10 12.18
N ASP A 294 31.62 13.85 12.77
CA ASP A 294 32.51 13.34 13.81
C ASP A 294 31.76 12.89 15.08
N ASP A 295 30.57 13.45 15.33
CA ASP A 295 29.73 13.21 16.50
C ASP A 295 28.47 12.37 16.20
N GLY A 296 28.35 11.77 14.99
CA GLY A 296 27.22 10.93 14.65
C GLY A 296 26.68 11.15 13.25
N PHE A 297 25.42 11.56 13.14
CA PHE A 297 24.73 11.84 11.88
C PHE A 297 24.07 13.22 11.94
N ALA A 298 23.98 13.87 10.77
CA ALA A 298 23.33 15.17 10.65
C ALA A 298 22.64 15.33 9.28
N TYR A 299 21.71 16.28 9.23
CA TYR A 299 21.13 16.77 7.99
C TYR A 299 22.03 17.83 7.38
N PHE A 300 22.17 17.83 6.06
CA PHE A 300 22.94 18.84 5.33
C PHE A 300 22.00 19.53 4.33
N ALA A 301 21.80 20.85 4.56
CA ALA A 301 21.01 21.68 3.63
C ALA A 301 21.72 21.87 2.28
N GLU A 302 23.03 21.81 2.29
CA GLU A 302 23.89 21.80 1.10
C GLU A 302 24.65 20.46 1.09
N PRO A 303 24.16 19.44 0.35
CA PRO A 303 24.82 18.16 0.23
C PRO A 303 26.25 18.29 -0.33
N THR A 304 27.17 17.51 0.23
CA THR A 304 28.62 17.62 -0.03
C THR A 304 29.16 16.48 -0.90
N MET A 305 28.34 15.92 -1.76
CA MET A 305 28.66 14.75 -2.60
C MET A 305 30.00 14.90 -3.32
N GLY A 306 30.95 13.98 -3.07
CA GLY A 306 32.29 13.95 -3.63
C GLY A 306 33.32 14.69 -2.79
N SER A 307 32.96 15.16 -1.60
CA SER A 307 33.88 15.89 -0.68
C SER A 307 33.58 15.57 0.78
N GLU A 308 34.42 16.06 1.69
CA GLU A 308 34.18 15.93 3.13
C GLU A 308 32.86 16.62 3.54
N ASN A 309 32.11 15.99 4.44
CA ASN A 309 30.85 16.53 4.92
C ASN A 309 31.05 17.88 5.62
N SER A 310 30.20 18.84 5.33
CA SER A 310 30.20 20.17 5.93
C SER A 310 29.63 20.15 7.36
N THR A 311 29.39 21.33 7.91
CA THR A 311 28.68 21.42 9.20
C THR A 311 27.19 21.12 8.99
N GLY A 312 26.73 19.98 9.49
CA GLY A 312 25.34 19.59 9.49
C GLY A 312 24.55 20.20 10.66
N TYR A 313 23.26 19.89 10.72
CA TYR A 313 22.38 20.24 11.83
C TYR A 313 21.67 18.98 12.38
N MET A 314 21.42 18.97 13.68
CA MET A 314 20.94 17.78 14.40
C MET A 314 19.42 17.60 14.36
N SER A 315 18.68 18.63 13.97
CA SER A 315 17.22 18.59 13.92
C SER A 315 16.69 19.35 12.72
N VAL A 316 15.62 18.83 12.14
CA VAL A 316 14.86 19.55 11.11
C VAL A 316 13.98 20.62 11.73
N VAL A 317 13.66 21.65 10.95
CA VAL A 317 12.63 22.62 11.32
C VAL A 317 11.28 21.93 11.22
N ALA A 318 10.47 22.00 12.27
CA ALA A 318 9.16 21.36 12.27
C ALA A 318 8.25 21.94 11.17
N ALA A 319 7.49 21.08 10.51
CA ALA A 319 6.52 21.49 9.50
C ALA A 319 5.46 22.46 10.10
N PRO A 320 4.94 23.40 9.31
CA PRO A 320 3.89 24.31 9.76
C PRO A 320 2.65 23.56 10.26
N LYS A 321 1.98 24.12 11.27
CA LYS A 321 0.74 23.58 11.83
C LYS A 321 -0.39 24.59 11.68
N ALA A 322 -1.54 24.11 11.24
CA ALA A 322 -2.78 24.87 11.19
C ALA A 322 -3.61 24.67 12.47
N ASP A 323 -4.34 25.68 12.88
CA ASP A 323 -5.28 25.63 14.01
C ASP A 323 -6.60 24.92 13.67
N PHE A 324 -6.93 24.83 12.39
CA PHE A 324 -8.01 23.97 11.88
C PHE A 324 -7.43 22.78 11.12
N PRO A 325 -7.86 21.54 11.39
CA PRO A 325 -7.45 20.39 10.60
C PRO A 325 -8.00 20.49 9.16
N THR A 326 -7.34 19.81 8.21
CA THR A 326 -7.90 19.58 6.87
C THR A 326 -9.30 18.99 7.00
N GLY A 327 -10.27 19.51 6.23
CA GLY A 327 -11.65 19.06 6.37
C GLY A 327 -12.67 19.88 5.61
N GLU A 328 -13.93 19.45 5.74
CA GLU A 328 -15.11 20.17 5.25
C GLU A 328 -15.80 20.87 6.41
N TYR A 329 -16.21 22.13 6.18
CA TYR A 329 -16.80 23.02 7.19
C TYR A 329 -18.08 23.66 6.64
N ASP A 330 -19.13 23.65 7.46
CA ASP A 330 -20.43 24.19 7.08
C ASP A 330 -20.43 25.72 6.97
N GLU A 331 -19.49 26.39 7.64
CA GLU A 331 -19.38 27.85 7.69
C GLU A 331 -17.95 28.30 7.35
N ALA A 332 -17.83 29.54 6.88
CA ALA A 332 -16.54 30.19 6.68
C ALA A 332 -15.83 30.38 8.05
N PHE A 333 -14.50 30.33 8.04
CA PHE A 333 -13.68 30.49 9.24
C PHE A 333 -12.37 31.23 8.93
N ASP A 334 -11.70 31.70 9.99
CA ASP A 334 -10.40 32.33 9.88
C ASP A 334 -9.31 31.36 10.29
N LEU A 335 -8.54 30.88 9.33
CA LEU A 335 -7.45 29.91 9.48
C LEU A 335 -6.18 30.62 9.93
N ASN A 336 -5.47 30.07 10.91
CA ASN A 336 -4.12 30.50 11.23
C ASN A 336 -3.12 29.33 11.11
N ILE A 337 -1.93 29.61 10.53
CA ILE A 337 -0.83 28.66 10.40
C ILE A 337 0.35 29.17 11.22
N THR A 338 0.91 28.31 12.05
CA THR A 338 2.04 28.59 12.93
C THR A 338 3.19 27.66 12.62
N GLY A 339 4.42 28.09 12.93
CA GLY A 339 5.61 27.25 12.76
C GLY A 339 6.86 27.91 13.30
N GLU A 340 7.97 27.20 13.25
CA GLU A 340 9.28 27.69 13.65
C GLU A 340 9.87 28.61 12.55
N GLY A 341 10.26 29.83 12.90
CA GLY A 341 10.80 30.79 11.93
C GLY A 341 9.73 31.44 11.06
N THR A 342 10.00 31.61 9.77
CA THR A 342 9.10 32.22 8.80
C THR A 342 8.32 31.15 8.05
N VAL A 343 6.97 31.27 8.08
CA VAL A 343 6.09 30.39 7.29
C VAL A 343 5.87 30.97 5.90
N TYR A 344 6.32 30.27 4.86
CA TYR A 344 6.05 30.55 3.46
C TYR A 344 4.95 29.64 2.93
N TYR A 345 4.04 30.17 2.11
CA TYR A 345 2.93 29.39 1.58
C TYR A 345 2.54 29.73 0.14
N THR A 346 1.87 28.79 -0.51
CA THR A 346 1.23 28.95 -1.82
C THR A 346 -0.20 28.39 -1.77
N THR A 347 -1.05 28.87 -2.70
CA THR A 347 -2.44 28.43 -2.86
C THR A 347 -2.76 28.08 -4.32
N ASP A 348 -1.75 27.96 -5.16
CA ASP A 348 -1.85 27.71 -6.60
C ASP A 348 -1.18 26.39 -7.03
N GLY A 349 -0.90 25.49 -6.06
CA GLY A 349 -0.23 24.20 -6.30
C GLY A 349 1.27 24.31 -6.51
N SER A 350 1.85 25.53 -6.59
CA SER A 350 3.29 25.72 -6.69
C SER A 350 4.00 25.36 -5.38
N GLU A 351 5.26 24.94 -5.49
CA GLU A 351 6.08 24.56 -4.35
C GLU A 351 6.50 25.83 -3.56
N PRO A 352 6.17 25.95 -2.25
CA PRO A 352 6.51 27.13 -1.47
C PRO A 352 8.01 27.25 -1.24
N ASN A 353 8.55 28.46 -1.36
CA ASN A 353 9.95 28.81 -1.15
C ASN A 353 10.09 30.24 -0.61
N GLU A 354 11.30 30.74 -0.41
CA GLU A 354 11.55 32.09 0.13
C GLU A 354 11.00 33.25 -0.73
N ALA A 355 10.68 33.01 -2.01
CA ALA A 355 10.03 33.96 -2.87
C ALA A 355 8.49 33.92 -2.79
N SER A 356 7.94 32.93 -2.09
CA SER A 356 6.50 32.74 -1.92
C SER A 356 5.93 33.74 -0.89
N LYS A 357 4.60 33.77 -0.76
CA LYS A 357 3.94 34.60 0.25
C LYS A 357 4.34 34.16 1.66
N VAL A 358 4.59 35.16 2.51
CA VAL A 358 4.80 34.95 3.95
C VAL A 358 3.47 34.98 4.67
N TRP A 359 3.26 34.01 5.58
CA TRP A 359 2.07 33.99 6.44
C TRP A 359 2.14 35.15 7.44
N GLN A 360 1.15 36.05 7.39
CA GLN A 360 1.15 37.28 8.22
C GLN A 360 -0.03 37.32 9.20
N GLY A 361 -0.85 36.30 9.26
CA GLY A 361 -2.02 36.29 10.14
C GLY A 361 -3.18 35.50 9.53
N PRO A 362 -4.33 35.49 10.18
CA PRO A 362 -5.46 34.68 9.78
C PRO A 362 -5.89 34.90 8.33
N MET A 363 -6.13 33.81 7.60
CA MET A 363 -6.71 33.78 6.26
C MET A 363 -8.19 33.42 6.36
N HIS A 364 -9.07 34.26 5.83
CA HIS A 364 -10.48 33.90 5.73
C HIS A 364 -10.70 32.83 4.69
N ILE A 365 -11.26 31.70 5.12
CA ILE A 365 -11.59 30.55 4.28
C ILE A 365 -13.10 30.52 4.06
N ASP A 366 -13.52 30.76 2.81
CA ASP A 366 -14.90 30.68 2.34
C ASP A 366 -14.86 30.08 0.91
N GLY A 367 -15.16 28.81 0.79
CA GLY A 367 -15.00 28.06 -0.46
C GLY A 367 -13.89 27.00 -0.39
N VAL A 368 -13.29 26.70 -1.52
CA VAL A 368 -12.24 25.68 -1.67
C VAL A 368 -10.88 26.32 -1.57
N VAL A 369 -10.04 25.85 -0.68
CA VAL A 369 -8.65 26.31 -0.54
C VAL A 369 -7.71 25.13 -0.31
N SER A 370 -6.70 25.00 -1.18
CA SER A 370 -5.56 24.12 -0.98
C SER A 370 -4.34 24.97 -0.64
N ILE A 371 -3.66 24.66 0.47
CA ILE A 371 -2.49 25.40 0.95
C ILE A 371 -1.32 24.44 1.06
N ARG A 372 -0.20 24.88 0.49
CA ARG A 372 1.11 24.26 0.71
C ARG A 372 1.94 25.23 1.53
N ALA A 373 2.59 24.79 2.59
CA ALA A 373 3.36 25.66 3.45
C ALA A 373 4.65 25.00 3.96
N VAL A 374 5.70 25.80 4.14
CA VAL A 374 6.97 25.40 4.75
C VAL A 374 7.39 26.44 5.78
N CYS A 375 8.13 25.99 6.79
CA CYS A 375 8.87 26.87 7.69
C CYS A 375 10.32 27.01 7.22
N ILE A 376 10.86 28.23 7.31
CA ILE A 376 12.30 28.46 7.13
C ILE A 376 12.81 29.22 8.37
N SER A 377 13.78 28.61 9.05
CA SER A 377 14.45 29.15 10.26
C SER A 377 15.94 28.96 10.13
N ASP A 378 16.70 30.07 10.25
CA ASP A 378 18.16 30.07 10.13
C ASP A 378 18.71 29.38 8.87
N GLY A 379 18.04 29.60 7.73
CA GLY A 379 18.38 28.98 6.44
C GLY A 379 17.99 27.49 6.30
N ARG A 380 17.41 26.88 7.35
CA ARG A 380 16.92 25.51 7.34
C ARG A 380 15.45 25.49 6.96
N ARG A 381 15.08 24.58 6.06
CA ARG A 381 13.70 24.41 5.57
C ARG A 381 13.05 23.21 6.24
N SER A 382 11.77 23.32 6.61
CA SER A 382 10.95 22.20 7.09
C SER A 382 10.46 21.33 5.95
N GLU A 383 9.92 20.16 6.31
CA GLU A 383 9.00 19.42 5.45
C GLU A 383 7.80 20.31 5.07
N GLU A 384 7.21 20.01 3.92
CA GLU A 384 6.03 20.70 3.41
C GLU A 384 4.78 20.19 4.12
N ALA A 385 4.04 21.10 4.76
CA ALA A 385 2.69 20.82 5.22
C ALA A 385 1.68 21.14 4.13
N ARG A 386 0.66 20.31 4.02
CA ARG A 386 -0.46 20.49 3.07
C ARG A 386 -1.76 20.51 3.81
N PHE A 387 -2.59 21.51 3.47
CA PHE A 387 -3.89 21.70 4.07
C PHE A 387 -4.93 21.87 2.97
N PHE A 388 -6.06 21.20 3.09
CA PHE A 388 -7.15 21.29 2.15
C PHE A 388 -8.45 21.53 2.89
N TYR A 389 -9.15 22.60 2.51
CA TYR A 389 -10.39 23.06 3.17
C TYR A 389 -11.51 23.26 2.16
N LEU A 390 -12.69 22.81 2.56
CA LEU A 390 -13.95 23.03 1.88
C LEU A 390 -14.89 23.74 2.86
N ALA A 391 -15.07 25.06 2.72
CA ALA A 391 -15.97 25.86 3.57
C ALA A 391 -17.18 26.31 2.76
N ASN A 392 -18.39 26.17 3.30
CA ASN A 392 -19.66 26.53 2.63
C ASN A 392 -19.88 25.79 1.27
N ILE A 393 -19.28 24.62 1.05
CA ILE A 393 -19.42 23.87 -0.21
C ILE A 393 -20.58 22.88 -0.17
N GLY A 394 -20.73 22.14 0.93
CA GLY A 394 -21.84 21.23 1.20
C GLY A 394 -21.93 20.08 0.20
N HIS A 395 -20.83 19.33 -0.01
CA HIS A 395 -20.87 18.12 -0.81
C HIS A 395 -21.72 17.05 -0.13
N THR A 396 -22.48 16.31 -0.92
CA THR A 396 -23.30 15.18 -0.46
C THR A 396 -22.61 13.83 -0.64
N LEU A 397 -21.47 13.83 -1.33
CA LEU A 397 -20.62 12.66 -1.59
C LEU A 397 -19.28 12.85 -0.89
N PRO A 398 -18.60 11.74 -0.53
CA PRO A 398 -17.24 11.82 -0.04
C PRO A 398 -16.33 12.55 -1.02
N VAL A 399 -15.37 13.29 -0.50
CA VAL A 399 -14.42 14.07 -1.31
C VAL A 399 -13.06 13.41 -1.26
N ILE A 400 -12.40 13.32 -2.40
CA ILE A 400 -10.98 12.93 -2.51
C ILE A 400 -10.23 14.11 -3.12
N ASP A 401 -9.25 14.64 -2.39
CA ASP A 401 -8.24 15.56 -2.93
C ASP A 401 -6.93 14.81 -3.18
N ILE A 402 -6.32 15.08 -4.34
CA ILE A 402 -5.01 14.59 -4.72
C ILE A 402 -4.06 15.78 -4.76
N ALA A 403 -3.29 15.93 -3.70
CA ALA A 403 -2.26 16.95 -3.66
C ALA A 403 -0.97 16.42 -4.33
N ILE A 404 -0.58 17.05 -5.44
CA ILE A 404 0.55 16.63 -6.29
C ILE A 404 1.34 17.89 -6.72
N LYS A 405 2.62 17.76 -6.99
CA LYS A 405 3.42 18.88 -7.53
C LYS A 405 2.87 19.29 -8.89
N GLN A 406 2.72 20.59 -9.13
CA GLN A 406 2.20 21.11 -10.40
C GLN A 406 3.03 20.65 -11.60
N SER A 407 4.36 20.54 -11.45
CA SER A 407 5.25 19.98 -12.48
C SER A 407 4.94 18.52 -12.81
N ASP A 408 4.54 17.73 -11.81
CA ASP A 408 4.22 16.31 -11.93
C ASP A 408 2.79 16.11 -12.45
N LEU A 409 1.91 17.10 -12.26
CA LEU A 409 0.57 17.08 -12.79
C LEU A 409 0.51 17.52 -14.27
N THR A 410 1.10 18.67 -14.62
CA THR A 410 0.96 19.33 -15.93
C THR A 410 2.28 19.62 -16.66
N GLY A 411 3.43 19.26 -16.09
CA GLY A 411 4.75 19.43 -16.71
C GLY A 411 4.98 18.52 -17.93
N ASN A 412 6.16 18.59 -18.52
CA ASN A 412 6.52 17.80 -19.71
C ASN A 412 6.39 16.28 -19.50
N LYS A 413 6.58 15.80 -18.27
CA LYS A 413 6.34 14.40 -17.85
C LYS A 413 5.12 14.31 -16.90
N GLY A 414 4.28 15.31 -16.88
CA GLY A 414 3.12 15.39 -15.99
C GLY A 414 2.03 14.39 -16.32
N VAL A 415 1.32 13.94 -15.29
CA VAL A 415 0.27 12.92 -15.40
C VAL A 415 -0.78 13.27 -16.46
N LEU A 416 -1.22 14.54 -16.55
CA LEU A 416 -2.27 14.96 -17.47
C LEU A 416 -1.81 15.11 -18.92
N ASN A 417 -0.52 15.31 -19.17
CA ASN A 417 0.03 15.56 -20.49
C ASN A 417 0.54 14.30 -21.20
N HIS A 418 0.70 13.20 -20.47
CA HIS A 418 1.24 11.97 -21.02
C HIS A 418 0.23 10.83 -20.95
N ILE A 419 -0.12 10.29 -22.12
CA ILE A 419 -0.96 9.10 -22.25
C ILE A 419 -0.17 7.83 -21.92
N ASP A 420 1.15 7.91 -21.84
CA ASP A 420 2.02 6.78 -21.48
C ASP A 420 1.72 6.31 -20.06
N PRO A 421 1.35 5.03 -19.87
CA PRO A 421 1.03 4.47 -18.57
C PRO A 421 2.21 4.39 -17.60
N GLU A 422 3.44 4.59 -18.06
CA GLU A 422 4.65 4.52 -17.24
C GLU A 422 4.87 5.75 -16.35
N TYR A 423 4.24 6.91 -16.67
CA TYR A 423 4.37 8.11 -15.85
C TYR A 423 3.48 8.01 -14.60
N GLU A 424 4.14 7.81 -13.47
CA GLU A 424 3.57 7.75 -12.14
C GLU A 424 4.37 8.67 -11.23
N HIS A 425 3.69 9.57 -10.54
CA HIS A 425 4.29 10.54 -9.64
C HIS A 425 3.76 10.38 -8.22
N GLY A 426 4.59 10.76 -7.24
CA GLY A 426 4.19 10.79 -5.83
C GLY A 426 3.14 11.87 -5.58
N ALA A 427 2.11 11.52 -4.81
CA ALA A 427 1.04 12.42 -4.41
C ALA A 427 0.56 12.08 -3.00
N LEU A 428 -0.15 13.01 -2.36
CA LEU A 428 -0.91 12.76 -1.14
C LEU A 428 -2.38 12.64 -1.51
N ALA A 429 -3.00 11.50 -1.22
CA ALA A 429 -4.43 11.30 -1.39
C ALA A 429 -5.14 11.47 -0.04
N THR A 430 -6.05 12.42 0.04
CA THR A 430 -6.86 12.69 1.23
C THR A 430 -8.33 12.46 0.91
N MET A 431 -8.97 11.55 1.65
CA MET A 431 -10.41 11.31 1.55
C MET A 431 -11.11 11.88 2.77
N MET A 432 -12.17 12.62 2.52
CA MET A 432 -13.05 13.18 3.55
C MET A 432 -14.47 12.67 3.34
N GLU A 433 -15.16 12.42 4.43
CA GLU A 433 -16.56 12.00 4.44
C GLU A 433 -17.24 12.53 5.70
N ASN A 434 -18.41 13.16 5.56
CA ASN A 434 -19.17 13.76 6.66
C ASN A 434 -18.35 14.78 7.48
N GLY A 435 -17.49 15.55 6.84
CA GLY A 435 -16.64 16.56 7.45
C GLY A 435 -15.34 16.04 8.07
N GLU A 436 -15.12 14.72 8.13
CA GLU A 436 -13.95 14.12 8.75
C GLU A 436 -13.00 13.50 7.71
N VAL A 437 -11.71 13.48 8.02
CA VAL A 437 -10.70 12.80 7.19
C VAL A 437 -10.76 11.30 7.43
N VAL A 438 -11.12 10.54 6.41
CA VAL A 438 -11.14 9.06 6.43
C VAL A 438 -9.73 8.50 6.30
N PHE A 439 -8.95 9.05 5.40
CA PHE A 439 -7.50 8.79 5.28
C PHE A 439 -6.79 10.00 4.64
N SER A 440 -5.51 10.15 4.95
CA SER A 440 -4.59 11.06 4.24
C SER A 440 -3.25 10.33 4.11
N VAL A 441 -2.95 9.82 2.90
CA VAL A 441 -1.84 8.87 2.71
C VAL A 441 -1.05 9.15 1.44
N PRO A 442 0.27 8.95 1.47
CA PRO A 442 1.10 9.04 0.29
C PRO A 442 0.81 7.89 -0.68
N CYS A 443 0.81 8.20 -1.97
CA CYS A 443 0.57 7.22 -3.03
C CYS A 443 1.25 7.62 -4.34
N GLY A 444 1.37 6.68 -5.26
CA GLY A 444 1.63 6.97 -6.65
C GLY A 444 0.34 7.33 -7.37
N PHE A 445 0.35 8.40 -8.14
CA PHE A 445 -0.76 8.89 -8.94
C PHE A 445 -0.44 8.84 -10.43
N LYS A 446 -1.33 8.27 -11.23
CA LYS A 446 -1.15 8.13 -12.67
C LYS A 446 -2.47 8.04 -13.43
N LEU A 447 -2.44 8.21 -14.75
CA LEU A 447 -3.58 7.91 -15.62
C LEU A 447 -3.91 6.41 -15.62
N HIS A 448 -5.19 6.11 -15.83
CA HIS A 448 -5.71 4.74 -15.96
C HIS A 448 -6.53 4.57 -17.25
N GLY A 449 -6.46 3.37 -17.85
CA GLY A 449 -7.20 3.02 -19.06
C GLY A 449 -6.37 3.17 -20.35
N ASN A 450 -7.03 3.12 -21.50
CA ASN A 450 -6.43 3.32 -22.83
C ASN A 450 -6.99 4.59 -23.49
N ASP A 451 -8.16 4.49 -24.17
CA ASP A 451 -8.76 5.62 -24.86
C ASP A 451 -9.38 6.66 -23.92
N SER A 452 -9.86 6.23 -22.75
CA SER A 452 -10.37 7.11 -21.70
C SER A 452 -9.36 8.14 -21.18
N LYS A 453 -8.05 7.94 -21.41
CA LYS A 453 -7.00 8.93 -21.10
C LYS A 453 -7.05 10.18 -21.99
N LYS A 454 -7.69 10.08 -23.16
CA LYS A 454 -7.78 11.17 -24.14
C LYS A 454 -9.01 12.05 -23.94
N GLY A 455 -9.94 11.63 -23.08
CA GLY A 455 -11.18 12.34 -22.80
C GLY A 455 -10.98 13.58 -21.93
N LYS A 456 -12.01 14.45 -21.89
CA LYS A 456 -12.02 15.61 -20.96
C LYS A 456 -12.07 15.20 -19.50
N LYS A 457 -12.58 14.00 -19.21
CA LYS A 457 -12.72 13.42 -17.87
C LYS A 457 -11.90 12.13 -17.80
N GLN A 458 -10.63 12.27 -17.50
CA GLN A 458 -9.67 11.18 -17.49
C GLN A 458 -9.88 10.29 -16.25
N ASN A 459 -9.54 9.00 -16.37
CA ASN A 459 -9.51 8.10 -15.24
C ASN A 459 -8.11 8.08 -14.63
N PHE A 460 -8.04 7.88 -13.30
CA PHE A 460 -6.79 7.83 -12.55
C PHE A 460 -6.66 6.55 -11.74
N GLN A 461 -5.44 6.24 -11.35
CA GLN A 461 -5.10 5.16 -10.45
C GLN A 461 -4.26 5.67 -9.29
N LEU A 462 -4.66 5.32 -8.07
CA LEU A 462 -3.87 5.44 -6.86
C LEU A 462 -3.11 4.13 -6.65
N ARG A 463 -1.81 4.20 -6.39
CA ARG A 463 -0.96 3.03 -6.15
C ARG A 463 -0.24 3.17 -4.83
N PHE A 464 -0.50 2.24 -3.93
CA PHE A 464 0.17 2.20 -2.64
C PHE A 464 1.42 1.33 -2.79
N ARG A 465 2.58 1.96 -2.65
CA ARG A 465 3.89 1.32 -2.77
C ARG A 465 4.82 1.84 -1.67
N ALA A 466 5.71 0.98 -1.18
CA ALA A 466 6.68 1.34 -0.15
C ALA A 466 7.52 2.58 -0.51
N ILE A 467 7.83 2.79 -1.81
CA ILE A 467 8.56 3.98 -2.29
C ILE A 467 7.84 5.32 -2.01
N TYR A 468 6.53 5.28 -1.72
CA TYR A 468 5.73 6.45 -1.34
C TYR A 468 5.43 6.46 0.17
N GLY A 469 6.03 5.54 0.95
CA GLY A 469 5.87 5.45 2.40
C GLY A 469 4.86 4.41 2.87
N MET A 470 4.10 3.77 1.96
CA MET A 470 3.06 2.81 2.34
C MET A 470 2.85 1.78 1.23
N SER A 471 2.86 0.49 1.56
CA SER A 471 2.69 -0.60 0.57
C SER A 471 1.23 -0.98 0.33
N LYS A 472 0.33 -0.68 1.25
CA LYS A 472 -1.11 -0.98 1.19
C LYS A 472 -1.89 0.05 2.00
N LEU A 473 -3.03 0.50 1.48
CA LEU A 473 -4.01 1.25 2.25
C LEU A 473 -4.87 0.26 3.04
N LYS A 474 -5.01 0.46 4.35
CA LYS A 474 -5.96 -0.26 5.21
C LYS A 474 -7.09 0.67 5.59
N CYS A 475 -8.24 0.49 4.98
CA CYS A 475 -9.42 1.33 5.18
C CYS A 475 -10.68 0.61 4.67
N SER A 476 -11.77 0.62 5.44
CA SER A 476 -13.06 0.08 4.98
C SER A 476 -13.74 1.07 4.04
N LEU A 477 -13.58 0.86 2.74
CA LEU A 477 -14.03 1.79 1.69
C LEU A 477 -15.36 1.38 1.05
N PHE A 478 -15.70 0.10 1.03
CA PHE A 478 -16.85 -0.41 0.28
C PHE A 478 -17.72 -1.29 1.18
N ASP A 479 -18.95 -0.86 1.48
CA ASP A 479 -19.93 -1.61 2.29
C ASP A 479 -20.26 -2.99 1.69
N SER A 480 -20.06 -3.16 0.40
CA SER A 480 -20.30 -4.42 -0.30
C SER A 480 -19.16 -5.45 -0.15
N ARG A 481 -18.08 -5.11 0.54
CA ARG A 481 -16.85 -5.93 0.69
C ARG A 481 -16.47 -6.09 2.16
N GLU A 482 -15.89 -7.25 2.47
CA GLU A 482 -15.25 -7.50 3.76
C GLU A 482 -13.78 -7.05 3.75
N THR A 483 -13.15 -6.95 2.58
CA THR A 483 -11.77 -6.49 2.46
C THR A 483 -11.65 -5.01 2.79
N ASP A 484 -10.66 -4.68 3.60
CA ASP A 484 -10.29 -3.32 4.00
C ASP A 484 -8.88 -2.94 3.54
N THR A 485 -8.23 -3.78 2.75
CA THR A 485 -6.81 -3.62 2.40
C THR A 485 -6.62 -3.59 0.89
N PHE A 486 -6.01 -2.51 0.39
CA PHE A 486 -5.86 -2.23 -1.05
C PHE A 486 -4.41 -1.87 -1.40
N ASN A 487 -3.85 -2.46 -2.45
CA ASN A 487 -2.57 -2.06 -3.05
C ASN A 487 -2.75 -0.96 -4.11
N SER A 488 -3.96 -0.82 -4.63
CA SER A 488 -4.32 0.25 -5.56
C SER A 488 -5.83 0.43 -5.67
N LEU A 489 -6.25 1.64 -6.05
CA LEU A 489 -7.63 2.02 -6.30
C LEU A 489 -7.73 2.74 -7.65
N ILE A 490 -8.92 2.75 -8.24
CA ILE A 490 -9.21 3.47 -9.48
C ILE A 490 -10.19 4.59 -9.18
N LEU A 491 -9.93 5.78 -9.71
CA LEU A 491 -10.85 6.90 -9.79
C LEU A 491 -11.36 6.94 -11.24
N LYS A 492 -12.56 6.37 -11.47
CA LYS A 492 -13.17 6.29 -12.79
C LYS A 492 -14.10 7.48 -13.03
N GLY A 493 -13.79 8.30 -14.03
CA GLY A 493 -14.58 9.48 -14.40
C GLY A 493 -15.80 9.18 -15.28
N GLY A 494 -16.16 7.88 -15.42
CA GLY A 494 -17.23 7.43 -16.29
C GLY A 494 -16.75 6.95 -17.67
N SER A 495 -15.44 6.99 -17.96
CA SER A 495 -14.86 6.69 -19.28
C SER A 495 -15.63 7.43 -20.39
N GLU A 496 -16.14 6.77 -21.42
CA GLU A 496 -16.94 7.40 -22.48
C GLU A 496 -18.36 7.74 -22.02
N ASP A 497 -18.88 7.08 -20.96
CA ASP A 497 -20.24 7.34 -20.44
C ASP A 497 -20.35 8.69 -19.68
N TYR A 498 -19.23 9.38 -19.39
CA TYR A 498 -19.31 10.70 -18.75
C TYR A 498 -20.13 11.73 -19.51
N VAL A 499 -20.25 11.59 -20.84
CA VAL A 499 -21.09 12.45 -21.69
C VAL A 499 -22.56 12.07 -21.62
N PHE A 500 -22.90 10.88 -21.13
CA PHE A 500 -24.25 10.33 -21.06
C PHE A 500 -24.77 10.26 -19.63
N CYS A 501 -24.76 9.05 -19.03
CA CYS A 501 -25.33 8.81 -17.69
C CYS A 501 -24.29 8.92 -16.56
N ASN A 502 -23.03 8.64 -16.87
CA ASN A 502 -21.92 8.56 -15.93
C ASN A 502 -22.01 7.39 -14.92
N PHE A 503 -22.85 6.37 -15.17
CA PHE A 503 -23.00 5.20 -14.27
C PHE A 503 -23.40 3.89 -14.97
N ARG A 504 -23.25 3.75 -16.29
CA ARG A 504 -23.62 2.49 -17.00
C ARG A 504 -22.80 1.30 -16.54
N ASP A 505 -21.52 1.47 -16.31
CA ASP A 505 -20.65 0.41 -15.78
C ASP A 505 -21.04 0.04 -14.34
N GLU A 506 -21.38 1.03 -13.53
CA GLU A 506 -21.88 0.85 -12.16
C GLU A 506 -23.24 0.16 -12.14
N LEU A 507 -24.12 0.47 -13.11
CA LEU A 507 -25.39 -0.22 -13.27
C LEU A 507 -25.20 -1.70 -13.60
N ALA A 508 -24.30 -2.01 -14.54
CA ALA A 508 -23.96 -3.39 -14.86
C ALA A 508 -23.37 -4.13 -13.66
N ALA A 509 -22.49 -3.45 -12.89
CA ALA A 509 -21.92 -3.98 -11.68
C ALA A 509 -22.99 -4.22 -10.59
N ALA A 510 -23.87 -3.26 -10.31
CA ALA A 510 -24.93 -3.36 -9.31
C ALA A 510 -25.92 -4.49 -9.59
N LEU A 511 -26.27 -4.68 -10.86
CA LEU A 511 -27.18 -5.75 -11.29
C LEU A 511 -26.55 -7.13 -11.09
N THR A 512 -25.23 -7.27 -11.28
CA THR A 512 -24.55 -8.58 -11.35
C THR A 512 -23.81 -8.96 -10.07
N ASP A 513 -23.37 -8.00 -9.26
CA ASP A 513 -22.67 -8.29 -8.00
C ASP A 513 -23.57 -9.12 -7.06
N LYS A 514 -23.01 -10.19 -6.48
CA LYS A 514 -23.71 -11.14 -5.57
C LYS A 514 -24.92 -11.87 -6.18
N ALA A 515 -25.37 -11.47 -7.39
CA ALA A 515 -26.52 -12.08 -8.08
C ALA A 515 -26.08 -13.09 -9.15
N THR A 516 -24.80 -13.11 -9.48
CA THR A 516 -24.20 -13.94 -10.53
C THR A 516 -22.93 -14.61 -10.02
N GLY A 517 -22.31 -15.48 -10.82
CA GLY A 517 -20.98 -16.06 -10.57
C GLY A 517 -19.81 -15.15 -10.99
N LEU A 518 -20.08 -13.95 -11.44
CA LEU A 518 -19.08 -13.02 -11.97
C LEU A 518 -18.27 -12.35 -10.87
N SER A 519 -17.01 -12.11 -11.15
CA SER A 519 -16.15 -11.26 -10.30
C SER A 519 -16.32 -9.80 -10.71
N VAL A 520 -16.97 -9.02 -9.84
CA VAL A 520 -17.37 -7.64 -10.08
C VAL A 520 -16.62 -6.71 -9.12
N GLN A 521 -16.14 -5.57 -9.60
CA GLN A 521 -15.49 -4.54 -8.78
C GLN A 521 -16.49 -3.84 -7.87
N ALA A 522 -16.13 -3.62 -6.61
CA ALA A 522 -16.84 -2.68 -5.77
C ALA A 522 -16.63 -1.25 -6.26
N TYR A 523 -17.59 -0.40 -5.98
CA TYR A 523 -17.56 1.02 -6.35
C TYR A 523 -18.30 1.87 -5.32
N ARG A 524 -17.94 3.15 -5.25
CA ARG A 524 -18.71 4.20 -4.58
C ARG A 524 -18.48 5.55 -5.27
N PRO A 525 -19.48 6.44 -5.30
CA PRO A 525 -19.29 7.76 -5.88
C PRO A 525 -18.48 8.65 -4.94
N VAL A 526 -17.65 9.51 -5.52
CA VAL A 526 -16.83 10.50 -4.82
C VAL A 526 -16.73 11.79 -5.64
N ILE A 527 -16.43 12.89 -4.99
CA ILE A 527 -16.01 14.12 -5.64
C ILE A 527 -14.49 14.13 -5.71
N LEU A 528 -13.93 14.37 -6.87
CA LEU A 528 -12.49 14.48 -7.06
C LEU A 528 -12.06 15.95 -7.14
N TYR A 529 -11.01 16.27 -6.38
CA TYR A 529 -10.20 17.48 -6.49
C TYR A 529 -8.75 17.09 -6.85
N LEU A 530 -8.09 17.93 -7.64
CA LEU A 530 -6.64 17.85 -7.89
C LEU A 530 -6.03 19.18 -7.47
N ASP A 531 -5.19 19.16 -6.43
CA ASP A 531 -4.62 20.37 -5.79
C ASP A 531 -5.67 21.46 -5.49
N GLY A 532 -6.84 21.07 -4.99
CA GLY A 532 -7.95 21.97 -4.70
C GLY A 532 -8.76 22.42 -5.91
N GLU A 533 -8.42 22.02 -7.13
CA GLU A 533 -9.27 22.24 -8.30
C GLU A 533 -10.34 21.15 -8.43
N TYR A 534 -11.61 21.56 -8.52
CA TYR A 534 -12.74 20.63 -8.69
C TYR A 534 -12.64 19.88 -10.03
N TRP A 535 -12.61 18.53 -9.98
CA TRP A 535 -12.54 17.66 -11.17
C TRP A 535 -13.86 16.98 -11.52
N GLY A 536 -14.80 16.87 -10.58
CA GLY A 536 -16.15 16.39 -10.81
C GLY A 536 -16.52 15.13 -10.04
N VAL A 537 -17.63 14.52 -10.42
CA VAL A 537 -18.14 13.26 -9.86
C VAL A 537 -17.37 12.08 -10.43
N TYR A 538 -16.72 11.30 -9.61
CA TYR A 538 -15.95 10.10 -9.94
C TYR A 538 -16.51 8.88 -9.24
N TRP A 539 -16.12 7.70 -9.70
CA TRP A 539 -16.37 6.43 -9.04
C TRP A 539 -15.05 5.87 -8.50
N LEU A 540 -14.91 5.82 -7.18
CA LEU A 540 -13.83 5.09 -6.53
C LEU A 540 -14.10 3.60 -6.67
N ARG A 541 -13.13 2.83 -7.19
CA ARG A 541 -13.30 1.41 -7.51
C ARG A 541 -12.12 0.56 -7.08
N GLU A 542 -12.40 -0.71 -6.81
CA GLU A 542 -11.36 -1.74 -6.75
C GLU A 542 -10.64 -1.85 -8.10
N ARG A 543 -9.39 -2.27 -8.09
CA ARG A 543 -8.68 -2.63 -9.31
C ARG A 543 -8.65 -4.14 -9.48
N ILE A 544 -9.02 -4.66 -10.65
CA ILE A 544 -8.84 -6.07 -10.98
C ILE A 544 -7.36 -6.31 -11.28
N ASP A 545 -6.65 -6.87 -10.32
CA ASP A 545 -5.25 -7.31 -10.40
C ASP A 545 -5.07 -8.65 -9.66
N ALA A 546 -3.83 -9.13 -9.50
CA ALA A 546 -3.57 -10.39 -8.83
C ALA A 546 -4.02 -10.41 -7.36
N GLU A 547 -3.89 -9.28 -6.65
CA GLU A 547 -4.34 -9.16 -5.26
C GLU A 547 -5.87 -9.29 -5.15
N TYR A 548 -6.62 -8.56 -6.01
CA TYR A 548 -8.07 -8.67 -6.08
C TYR A 548 -8.53 -10.11 -6.36
N CYS A 549 -7.90 -10.79 -7.35
CA CYS A 549 -8.24 -12.16 -7.69
C CYS A 549 -7.90 -13.14 -6.57
N ALA A 550 -6.76 -12.93 -5.89
CA ALA A 550 -6.34 -13.71 -4.74
C ALA A 550 -7.33 -13.61 -3.58
N GLN A 551 -7.80 -12.40 -3.27
CA GLN A 551 -8.84 -12.18 -2.25
C GLN A 551 -10.15 -12.88 -2.59
N LYS A 552 -10.57 -12.87 -3.88
CA LYS A 552 -11.77 -13.60 -4.33
C LYS A 552 -11.67 -15.11 -4.18
N LEU A 553 -10.47 -15.68 -4.35
CA LEU A 553 -10.22 -17.12 -4.24
C LEU A 553 -9.75 -17.55 -2.84
N GLY A 554 -9.33 -16.62 -1.97
CA GLY A 554 -8.76 -16.92 -0.66
C GLY A 554 -7.36 -17.58 -0.75
N VAL A 555 -6.52 -17.15 -1.69
CA VAL A 555 -5.20 -17.73 -1.99
C VAL A 555 -4.10 -16.68 -1.99
N SER A 556 -2.82 -17.13 -2.12
CA SER A 556 -1.70 -16.20 -2.34
C SER A 556 -1.80 -15.52 -3.71
N LYS A 557 -1.48 -14.22 -3.78
CA LYS A 557 -1.44 -13.47 -5.05
C LYS A 557 -0.41 -14.04 -6.04
N ASP A 558 0.66 -14.64 -5.53
CA ASP A 558 1.75 -15.20 -6.34
C ASP A 558 1.33 -16.48 -7.07
N SER A 559 0.24 -17.13 -6.62
CA SER A 559 -0.36 -18.29 -7.27
C SER A 559 -1.38 -17.92 -8.38
N VAL A 560 -1.73 -16.62 -8.48
CA VAL A 560 -2.76 -16.18 -9.43
C VAL A 560 -2.21 -15.97 -10.82
N THR A 561 -2.83 -16.61 -11.79
CA THR A 561 -2.74 -16.23 -13.20
C THR A 561 -3.93 -15.38 -13.57
N LEU A 562 -3.68 -14.13 -14.01
CA LEU A 562 -4.68 -13.19 -14.51
C LEU A 562 -4.37 -12.84 -15.96
N LEU A 563 -5.35 -13.03 -16.84
CA LEU A 563 -5.24 -12.75 -18.26
C LEU A 563 -6.18 -11.61 -18.66
N LYS A 564 -5.79 -10.87 -19.71
CA LYS A 564 -6.56 -9.81 -20.38
C LYS A 564 -6.61 -10.04 -21.89
N ASP A 565 -7.27 -9.14 -22.62
CA ASP A 565 -7.30 -9.13 -24.08
C ASP A 565 -7.72 -10.50 -24.62
N TYR A 566 -8.96 -10.90 -24.36
CA TYR A 566 -9.52 -12.20 -24.77
C TYR A 566 -8.79 -13.43 -24.14
N GLY A 567 -8.07 -13.24 -23.04
CA GLY A 567 -7.26 -14.29 -22.41
C GLY A 567 -5.94 -14.58 -23.14
N GLU A 568 -5.54 -13.73 -24.08
CA GLU A 568 -4.32 -13.92 -24.90
C GLU A 568 -3.09 -13.30 -24.24
N ALA A 569 -3.24 -12.25 -23.43
CA ALA A 569 -2.15 -11.55 -22.77
C ALA A 569 -2.19 -11.77 -21.25
N ALA A 570 -1.05 -12.12 -20.66
CA ALA A 570 -0.92 -12.26 -19.22
C ALA A 570 -0.70 -10.87 -18.55
N VAL A 571 -1.51 -10.58 -17.52
CA VAL A 571 -1.22 -9.54 -16.54
C VAL A 571 -0.27 -10.10 -15.48
N THR A 572 -0.56 -11.33 -15.01
CA THR A 572 0.32 -12.14 -14.16
C THR A 572 0.27 -13.59 -14.60
N GLY A 573 1.33 -14.35 -14.33
CA GLY A 573 1.40 -15.78 -14.70
C GLY A 573 1.59 -15.98 -16.21
N SER A 574 0.90 -16.95 -16.81
CA SER A 574 1.08 -17.34 -18.21
C SER A 574 -0.24 -17.68 -18.90
N ALA A 575 -0.45 -17.17 -20.11
CA ALA A 575 -1.61 -17.46 -20.93
C ALA A 575 -1.59 -18.89 -21.56
N LYS A 576 -0.48 -19.63 -21.46
CA LYS A 576 -0.30 -20.92 -22.15
C LYS A 576 -1.38 -21.95 -21.83
N ASP A 577 -1.76 -22.08 -20.57
CA ASP A 577 -2.68 -23.14 -20.15
C ASP A 577 -4.13 -22.80 -20.55
N PHE A 578 -4.50 -21.53 -20.51
CA PHE A 578 -5.78 -21.08 -21.04
C PHE A 578 -5.86 -21.25 -22.57
N GLY A 579 -4.79 -20.86 -23.28
CA GLY A 579 -4.69 -21.08 -24.73
C GLY A 579 -4.81 -22.55 -25.12
N LYS A 580 -4.14 -23.47 -24.42
CA LYS A 580 -4.28 -24.90 -24.63
C LYS A 580 -5.71 -25.40 -24.39
N LEU A 581 -6.40 -24.87 -23.37
CA LEU A 581 -7.78 -25.19 -23.09
C LEU A 581 -8.70 -24.71 -24.21
N CYS A 582 -8.49 -23.48 -24.74
CA CYS A 582 -9.22 -22.95 -25.88
C CYS A 582 -9.04 -23.80 -27.14
N ASP A 583 -7.80 -24.19 -27.44
CA ASP A 583 -7.47 -25.05 -28.59
C ASP A 583 -8.03 -26.46 -28.41
N TYR A 584 -7.98 -27.01 -27.19
CA TYR A 584 -8.60 -28.31 -26.90
C TYR A 584 -10.10 -28.26 -27.18
N ALA A 585 -10.81 -27.29 -26.62
CA ALA A 585 -12.24 -27.14 -26.83
C ALA A 585 -12.61 -26.95 -28.31
N ALA A 586 -11.78 -26.23 -29.07
CA ALA A 586 -12.01 -26.00 -30.51
C ALA A 586 -11.81 -27.25 -31.38
N ASN A 587 -10.88 -28.15 -30.98
CA ASN A 587 -10.44 -29.28 -31.80
C ASN A 587 -11.04 -30.62 -31.38
N HIS A 588 -11.84 -30.69 -30.30
CA HIS A 588 -12.50 -31.90 -29.83
C HIS A 588 -14.03 -31.76 -29.94
N ASP A 589 -14.71 -32.88 -30.14
CA ASP A 589 -16.17 -32.93 -30.11
C ASP A 589 -16.67 -33.02 -28.66
N LEU A 590 -17.07 -31.91 -28.12
CA LEU A 590 -17.55 -31.83 -26.72
C LEU A 590 -18.91 -32.54 -26.49
N LYS A 591 -19.50 -33.20 -27.50
CA LYS A 591 -20.57 -34.20 -27.29
C LYS A 591 -20.02 -35.48 -26.66
N ASN A 592 -18.73 -35.77 -26.83
CA ASN A 592 -18.04 -36.80 -26.08
C ASN A 592 -17.94 -36.43 -24.61
N LYS A 593 -18.42 -37.32 -23.74
CA LYS A 593 -18.44 -37.05 -22.30
C LYS A 593 -17.08 -36.78 -21.71
N ALA A 594 -16.03 -37.50 -22.14
CA ALA A 594 -14.68 -37.35 -21.59
C ALA A 594 -14.10 -35.96 -21.95
N ASP A 595 -14.26 -35.52 -23.19
CA ASP A 595 -13.81 -34.23 -23.66
C ASP A 595 -14.60 -33.08 -23.00
N TYR A 596 -15.91 -33.27 -22.84
CA TYR A 596 -16.79 -32.32 -22.13
C TYR A 596 -16.37 -32.17 -20.66
N ASP A 597 -16.24 -33.31 -19.95
CA ASP A 597 -15.86 -33.32 -18.53
C ASP A 597 -14.48 -32.69 -18.32
N TYR A 598 -13.53 -32.88 -19.24
CA TYR A 598 -12.22 -32.27 -19.20
C TYR A 598 -12.33 -30.73 -19.25
N VAL A 599 -13.06 -30.18 -20.20
CA VAL A 599 -13.24 -28.72 -20.34
C VAL A 599 -13.97 -28.16 -19.11
N MET A 600 -15.08 -28.81 -18.70
CA MET A 600 -15.87 -28.38 -17.54
C MET A 600 -15.10 -28.42 -16.22
N SER A 601 -14.12 -29.30 -16.08
CA SER A 601 -13.25 -29.37 -14.89
C SER A 601 -12.28 -28.18 -14.78
N ARG A 602 -12.07 -27.43 -15.87
CA ARG A 602 -11.09 -26.35 -15.98
C ARG A 602 -11.70 -24.94 -15.98
N ILE A 603 -13.02 -24.85 -15.97
CA ILE A 603 -13.73 -23.54 -16.01
C ILE A 603 -14.75 -23.46 -14.88
N ASP A 604 -14.96 -22.28 -14.37
CA ASP A 604 -16.20 -21.93 -13.70
C ASP A 604 -17.27 -21.62 -14.74
N SER A 605 -18.06 -22.63 -15.06
CA SER A 605 -19.07 -22.55 -16.10
C SER A 605 -20.18 -21.54 -15.80
N VAL A 606 -20.45 -21.27 -14.51
CA VAL A 606 -21.45 -20.30 -14.10
C VAL A 606 -20.99 -18.89 -14.42
N SER A 607 -19.79 -18.52 -13.98
CA SER A 607 -19.25 -17.17 -14.29
C SER A 607 -19.09 -16.97 -15.81
N MET A 608 -18.68 -18.03 -16.53
CA MET A 608 -18.60 -17.97 -17.99
C MET A 608 -19.97 -17.73 -18.63
N MET A 609 -20.99 -18.55 -18.31
CA MET A 609 -22.34 -18.36 -18.87
C MET A 609 -22.89 -16.97 -18.55
N ASP A 610 -22.73 -16.52 -17.30
CA ASP A 610 -23.20 -15.22 -16.84
C ASP A 610 -22.55 -14.08 -17.63
N TRP A 611 -21.25 -14.18 -17.91
CA TRP A 611 -20.55 -13.18 -18.72
C TRP A 611 -21.17 -13.01 -20.11
N TYR A 612 -21.42 -14.12 -20.81
CA TYR A 612 -22.00 -14.07 -22.15
C TYR A 612 -23.46 -13.61 -22.15
N ILE A 613 -24.27 -14.08 -21.21
CA ILE A 613 -25.68 -13.72 -21.12
C ILE A 613 -25.86 -12.26 -20.75
N CYS A 614 -25.15 -11.79 -19.71
CA CYS A 614 -25.26 -10.41 -19.23
C CYS A 614 -24.77 -9.42 -20.29
N ARG A 615 -23.58 -9.61 -20.89
CA ARG A 615 -23.10 -8.75 -21.98
C ARG A 615 -24.02 -8.77 -23.19
N GLY A 616 -24.51 -9.95 -23.56
CA GLY A 616 -25.50 -10.09 -24.66
C GLY A 616 -26.79 -9.33 -24.39
N PHE A 617 -27.37 -9.44 -23.20
CA PHE A 617 -28.59 -8.71 -22.84
C PHE A 617 -28.36 -7.20 -22.72
N MET A 618 -27.29 -6.78 -22.04
CA MET A 618 -26.97 -5.37 -21.85
C MET A 618 -26.52 -4.68 -23.15
N GLY A 619 -26.26 -5.45 -24.22
CA GLY A 619 -25.90 -4.92 -25.53
C GLY A 619 -24.59 -4.15 -25.54
N ASP A 620 -23.63 -4.60 -24.74
CA ASP A 620 -22.30 -4.01 -24.65
C ASP A 620 -21.58 -4.09 -26.02
N SER A 621 -21.00 -2.97 -26.46
CA SER A 621 -20.31 -2.90 -27.74
C SER A 621 -18.81 -3.24 -27.64
N ASP A 622 -18.20 -3.16 -26.47
CA ASP A 622 -16.79 -3.43 -26.27
C ASP A 622 -16.52 -4.81 -25.65
N LEU A 623 -16.47 -5.82 -26.48
CA LEU A 623 -16.22 -7.20 -26.05
C LEU A 623 -14.74 -7.50 -25.76
N ALA A 624 -13.81 -6.58 -26.06
CA ALA A 624 -12.39 -6.75 -25.78
C ALA A 624 -12.08 -6.67 -24.27
N ASN A 625 -12.92 -5.99 -23.51
CA ASN A 625 -12.79 -5.84 -22.06
C ASN A 625 -13.14 -7.15 -21.33
N MET A 626 -12.30 -8.16 -21.50
CA MET A 626 -12.42 -9.44 -20.84
C MET A 626 -11.15 -9.76 -20.04
N ARG A 627 -11.36 -10.17 -18.79
CA ARG A 627 -10.34 -10.76 -17.95
C ARG A 627 -10.80 -12.09 -17.40
N VAL A 628 -9.88 -13.05 -17.40
CA VAL A 628 -10.07 -14.35 -16.76
C VAL A 628 -8.91 -14.64 -15.83
N TYR A 629 -9.18 -15.30 -14.72
CA TYR A 629 -8.18 -15.63 -13.75
C TYR A 629 -8.35 -17.05 -13.20
N SER A 630 -7.25 -17.61 -12.70
CA SER A 630 -7.20 -18.94 -12.10
C SER A 630 -6.08 -19.01 -11.08
N SER A 631 -6.16 -19.95 -10.13
CA SER A 631 -5.07 -20.29 -9.22
C SER A 631 -5.02 -21.78 -8.98
N SER A 632 -3.81 -22.34 -8.99
CA SER A 632 -3.58 -23.75 -8.65
C SER A 632 -3.73 -24.04 -7.15
N GLU A 633 -3.69 -23.01 -6.30
CA GLU A 633 -3.95 -23.13 -4.85
C GLU A 633 -5.44 -23.18 -4.52
N ALA A 634 -6.30 -22.78 -5.48
CA ALA A 634 -7.76 -22.92 -5.39
C ALA A 634 -8.23 -24.17 -6.14
N ASP A 635 -9.31 -24.06 -6.90
CA ASP A 635 -9.90 -25.17 -7.67
C ASP A 635 -9.26 -25.38 -9.06
N GLY A 636 -8.31 -24.53 -9.46
CA GLY A 636 -7.62 -24.57 -10.75
C GLY A 636 -8.50 -24.22 -11.96
N ARG A 637 -9.69 -23.68 -11.71
CA ARG A 637 -10.63 -23.28 -12.75
C ARG A 637 -10.43 -21.84 -13.18
N TRP A 638 -10.83 -21.54 -14.41
CA TRP A 638 -10.87 -20.19 -14.94
C TRP A 638 -12.18 -19.52 -14.61
N HIS A 639 -12.10 -18.32 -14.00
CA HIS A 639 -13.20 -17.45 -13.57
C HIS A 639 -13.24 -16.19 -14.41
N TRP A 640 -14.43 -15.64 -14.69
CA TRP A 640 -14.64 -14.44 -15.51
C TRP A 640 -14.86 -13.20 -14.66
N CYS A 641 -14.12 -12.12 -14.98
CA CYS A 641 -14.36 -10.80 -14.43
C CYS A 641 -15.36 -10.02 -15.32
N PHE A 642 -16.16 -9.17 -14.66
CA PHE A 642 -17.16 -8.34 -15.33
C PHE A 642 -16.90 -6.88 -14.99
N PHE A 643 -16.48 -6.09 -15.97
CA PHE A 643 -16.02 -4.72 -15.79
C PHE A 643 -16.04 -3.97 -17.12
N ASP A 644 -15.97 -2.64 -17.06
CA ASP A 644 -15.83 -1.72 -18.19
C ASP A 644 -16.97 -1.85 -19.19
N LEU A 645 -18.19 -1.64 -18.67
CA LEU A 645 -19.44 -1.74 -19.42
C LEU A 645 -20.08 -0.37 -19.68
N ASP A 646 -19.29 0.67 -19.84
CA ASP A 646 -19.74 2.04 -20.14
C ASP A 646 -20.41 2.19 -21.50
N TRP A 647 -20.21 1.23 -22.41
CA TRP A 647 -20.95 1.08 -23.68
C TRP A 647 -22.12 0.10 -23.61
N SER A 648 -22.63 -0.23 -22.42
CA SER A 648 -23.81 -1.08 -22.22
C SER A 648 -25.13 -0.29 -22.26
N PHE A 649 -26.26 -1.00 -22.35
CA PHE A 649 -27.62 -0.45 -22.44
C PHE A 649 -27.81 0.56 -23.59
N TRP A 650 -27.12 0.30 -24.68
CA TRP A 650 -27.10 1.18 -25.85
C TRP A 650 -27.48 0.46 -27.12
N LEU A 651 -26.88 -0.68 -27.40
CA LEU A 651 -27.05 -1.41 -28.63
C LEU A 651 -28.15 -2.47 -28.52
N ASP A 652 -29.28 -2.23 -29.15
CA ASP A 652 -30.34 -3.24 -29.31
C ASP A 652 -30.05 -4.10 -30.54
N THR A 653 -29.37 -5.24 -30.36
CA THR A 653 -29.00 -6.18 -31.41
C THR A 653 -29.95 -7.39 -31.43
N GLU A 654 -30.32 -7.85 -32.62
CA GLU A 654 -31.12 -9.06 -32.83
C GLU A 654 -30.32 -10.37 -32.72
N ASP A 655 -28.99 -10.29 -32.69
CA ASP A 655 -28.10 -11.44 -32.47
C ASP A 655 -27.24 -11.26 -31.23
N PRO A 656 -27.83 -11.23 -30.03
CA PRO A 656 -27.08 -10.98 -28.81
C PRO A 656 -26.09 -12.10 -28.44
N ILE A 657 -26.40 -13.35 -28.79
CA ILE A 657 -25.56 -14.52 -28.49
C ILE A 657 -24.45 -14.69 -29.52
N GLY A 658 -24.80 -14.67 -30.82
CA GLY A 658 -23.81 -14.85 -31.88
C GLY A 658 -22.78 -13.73 -31.93
N ARG A 659 -23.19 -12.52 -31.54
CA ARG A 659 -22.24 -11.39 -31.39
C ARG A 659 -21.25 -11.60 -30.27
N THR A 660 -21.68 -12.10 -29.10
CA THR A 660 -20.79 -12.33 -27.93
C THR A 660 -20.05 -13.66 -28.06
N ALA A 661 -20.67 -14.72 -28.60
CA ALA A 661 -20.08 -16.06 -28.74
C ALA A 661 -19.46 -16.26 -30.14
N ARG A 662 -18.44 -15.49 -30.49
CA ARG A 662 -17.70 -15.60 -31.74
C ARG A 662 -16.72 -16.77 -31.75
N ASN A 663 -16.35 -17.29 -32.91
CA ASN A 663 -15.40 -18.40 -33.03
C ASN A 663 -13.96 -17.90 -33.17
N ASP A 664 -13.55 -17.01 -32.25
CA ASP A 664 -12.19 -16.42 -32.19
C ASP A 664 -11.68 -16.43 -30.74
N GLY A 665 -10.37 -16.37 -30.57
CA GLY A 665 -9.73 -16.32 -29.27
C GLY A 665 -10.30 -17.33 -28.26
N HIS A 666 -10.55 -16.89 -27.05
CA HIS A 666 -11.14 -17.69 -25.97
C HIS A 666 -12.65 -17.96 -26.14
N HIS A 667 -13.36 -17.22 -27.00
CA HIS A 667 -14.76 -17.53 -27.32
C HIS A 667 -14.95 -18.91 -27.95
N LYS A 668 -13.87 -19.54 -28.46
CA LYS A 668 -13.86 -20.93 -28.92
C LYS A 668 -14.42 -21.90 -27.88
N ILE A 669 -14.16 -21.66 -26.59
CA ILE A 669 -14.68 -22.53 -25.50
C ILE A 669 -16.20 -22.52 -25.47
N ILE A 670 -16.83 -21.33 -25.39
CA ILE A 670 -18.29 -21.23 -25.31
C ILE A 670 -18.94 -21.75 -26.58
N VAL A 671 -18.39 -21.44 -27.78
CA VAL A 671 -18.90 -21.91 -29.05
C VAL A 671 -18.87 -23.45 -29.14
N ALA A 672 -17.83 -24.09 -28.65
CA ALA A 672 -17.73 -25.54 -28.60
C ALA A 672 -18.71 -26.14 -27.58
N LEU A 673 -18.83 -25.57 -26.39
CA LEU A 673 -19.73 -26.01 -25.33
C LEU A 673 -21.21 -25.88 -25.73
N LEU A 674 -21.60 -24.82 -26.42
CA LEU A 674 -22.98 -24.63 -26.88
C LEU A 674 -23.45 -25.69 -27.93
N LYS A 675 -22.54 -26.46 -28.49
CA LYS A 675 -22.87 -27.63 -29.36
C LYS A 675 -23.20 -28.88 -28.51
N ASN A 676 -22.81 -28.91 -27.24
CA ASN A 676 -23.17 -29.99 -26.33
C ASN A 676 -24.61 -29.80 -25.84
N PRO A 677 -25.50 -30.80 -25.94
CA PRO A 677 -26.93 -30.65 -25.58
C PRO A 677 -27.15 -30.30 -24.11
N ASP A 678 -26.34 -30.88 -23.18
CA ASP A 678 -26.51 -30.68 -21.75
C ASP A 678 -26.05 -29.26 -21.36
N PHE A 679 -24.93 -28.79 -21.92
CA PHE A 679 -24.46 -27.43 -21.69
C PHE A 679 -25.41 -26.40 -22.30
N ARG A 680 -25.91 -26.64 -23.53
CA ARG A 680 -26.91 -25.78 -24.16
C ARG A 680 -28.18 -25.65 -23.33
N LYS A 681 -28.65 -26.77 -22.76
CA LYS A 681 -29.78 -26.75 -21.83
C LYS A 681 -29.50 -25.91 -20.61
N ALA A 682 -28.36 -26.14 -19.95
CA ALA A 682 -27.93 -25.37 -18.78
C ALA A 682 -27.80 -23.87 -19.09
N PHE A 683 -27.26 -23.51 -20.27
CA PHE A 683 -27.14 -22.12 -20.70
C PHE A 683 -28.52 -21.44 -20.88
N LEU A 684 -29.49 -22.16 -21.48
CA LEU A 684 -30.85 -21.63 -21.66
C LEU A 684 -31.60 -21.50 -20.31
N GLU A 685 -31.45 -22.47 -19.42
CA GLU A 685 -32.02 -22.40 -18.07
C GLU A 685 -31.37 -21.26 -17.25
N ARG A 686 -30.07 -21.08 -17.37
CA ARG A 686 -29.37 -19.95 -16.74
C ARG A 686 -29.79 -18.59 -17.32
N THR A 687 -29.97 -18.54 -18.62
CA THR A 687 -30.54 -17.36 -19.32
C THR A 687 -31.91 -17.00 -18.76
N ALA A 688 -32.80 -17.97 -18.64
CA ALA A 688 -34.12 -17.75 -18.09
C ALA A 688 -34.09 -17.29 -16.63
N PHE A 689 -33.17 -17.84 -15.83
CA PHE A 689 -32.96 -17.39 -14.45
C PHE A 689 -32.51 -15.94 -14.35
N LEU A 690 -31.50 -15.54 -15.16
CA LEU A 690 -30.95 -14.18 -15.16
C LEU A 690 -32.00 -13.15 -15.64
N LEU A 691 -32.76 -13.47 -16.68
CA LEU A 691 -33.83 -12.60 -17.17
C LEU A 691 -34.96 -12.36 -16.16
N ARG A 692 -35.29 -13.37 -15.36
CA ARG A 692 -36.33 -13.24 -14.30
C ARG A 692 -35.82 -12.48 -13.05
N ASN A 693 -34.59 -12.73 -12.64
CA ASN A 693 -34.14 -12.34 -11.30
C ASN A 693 -33.13 -11.20 -11.29
N VAL A 694 -32.41 -10.98 -12.40
CA VAL A 694 -31.29 -10.03 -12.46
C VAL A 694 -31.51 -8.95 -13.50
N LEU A 695 -31.97 -9.33 -14.70
CA LEU A 695 -32.05 -8.46 -15.88
C LEU A 695 -33.50 -8.08 -16.24
N ASN A 696 -34.42 -8.20 -15.30
CA ASN A 696 -35.80 -7.79 -15.54
C ASN A 696 -35.95 -6.26 -15.52
N GLU A 697 -37.01 -5.78 -16.20
CA GLU A 697 -37.28 -4.34 -16.39
C GLU A 697 -37.32 -3.58 -15.05
N GLU A 698 -38.06 -4.09 -14.04
CA GLU A 698 -38.23 -3.45 -12.75
C GLU A 698 -36.88 -3.23 -12.05
N ARG A 699 -36.05 -4.27 -11.97
CA ARG A 699 -34.76 -4.21 -11.34
C ARG A 699 -33.78 -3.30 -12.06
N VAL A 700 -33.72 -3.36 -13.40
CA VAL A 700 -32.85 -2.47 -14.20
C VAL A 700 -33.24 -1.01 -13.99
N ILE A 701 -34.52 -0.69 -14.03
CA ILE A 701 -35.02 0.68 -13.88
C ILE A 701 -34.79 1.17 -12.44
N SER A 702 -35.14 0.38 -11.41
CA SER A 702 -34.93 0.80 -10.01
C SER A 702 -33.46 1.01 -9.67
N THR A 703 -32.59 0.10 -10.12
CA THR A 703 -31.15 0.25 -9.89
C THR A 703 -30.56 1.46 -10.62
N ALA A 704 -31.04 1.75 -11.85
CA ALA A 704 -30.64 2.96 -12.57
C ALA A 704 -31.10 4.24 -11.84
N ASP A 705 -32.30 4.24 -11.26
CA ASP A 705 -32.82 5.36 -10.47
C ASP A 705 -32.00 5.54 -9.19
N GLU A 706 -31.70 4.46 -8.46
CA GLU A 706 -30.86 4.49 -7.25
C GLU A 706 -29.47 5.10 -7.53
N LEU A 707 -28.80 4.66 -8.59
CA LEU A 707 -27.49 5.19 -8.99
C LEU A 707 -27.56 6.65 -9.43
N ALA A 708 -28.59 7.03 -10.20
CA ALA A 708 -28.80 8.40 -10.57
C ALA A 708 -29.02 9.30 -9.34
N ASP A 709 -29.82 8.85 -8.39
CA ASP A 709 -30.15 9.60 -7.17
C ASP A 709 -28.93 9.75 -6.26
N MET A 710 -28.02 8.75 -6.21
CA MET A 710 -26.76 8.85 -5.46
C MET A 710 -25.90 10.06 -5.88
N ILE A 711 -25.88 10.40 -7.16
CA ILE A 711 -25.01 11.46 -7.70
C ILE A 711 -25.77 12.73 -8.10
N ARG A 712 -27.10 12.72 -8.12
CA ARG A 712 -27.95 13.77 -8.68
C ARG A 712 -27.66 15.16 -8.11
N THR A 713 -27.41 15.28 -6.82
CA THR A 713 -27.15 16.55 -6.14
C THR A 713 -25.87 17.21 -6.63
N GLU A 714 -24.86 16.39 -6.98
CA GLU A 714 -23.54 16.85 -7.41
C GLU A 714 -23.42 17.04 -8.94
N MET A 715 -24.34 16.44 -9.70
CA MET A 715 -24.28 16.49 -11.17
C MET A 715 -24.39 17.87 -11.79
N PRO A 716 -25.12 18.87 -11.23
CA PRO A 716 -25.15 20.21 -11.82
C PRO A 716 -23.76 20.81 -11.96
N ARG A 717 -22.92 20.76 -10.91
CA ARG A 717 -21.53 21.24 -10.94
C ARG A 717 -20.64 20.44 -11.89
N ASP A 718 -20.79 19.11 -11.92
CA ASP A 718 -20.05 18.23 -12.85
C ASP A 718 -20.42 18.53 -14.32
N ARG A 719 -21.70 18.71 -14.62
CA ARG A 719 -22.18 19.04 -15.99
C ARG A 719 -21.68 20.40 -16.45
N GLU A 720 -21.77 21.42 -15.59
CA GLU A 720 -21.28 22.77 -15.88
C GLU A 720 -19.78 22.76 -16.23
N LYS A 721 -18.93 22.11 -15.39
CA LYS A 721 -17.49 21.99 -15.64
C LYS A 721 -17.19 21.37 -17.01
N LEU A 722 -17.96 20.38 -17.42
CA LEU A 722 -17.75 19.65 -18.69
C LEU A 722 -18.39 20.33 -19.90
N GLY A 723 -19.24 21.34 -19.71
CA GLY A 723 -19.98 22.02 -20.75
C GLY A 723 -21.23 21.26 -21.21
N TYR A 724 -21.87 20.49 -20.32
CA TYR A 724 -23.12 19.79 -20.53
C TYR A 724 -24.23 20.35 -19.63
N THR A 725 -25.49 19.90 -19.86
CA THR A 725 -26.62 20.34 -19.05
C THR A 725 -27.27 19.19 -18.31
N MET A 726 -28.02 19.50 -17.24
CA MET A 726 -28.81 18.52 -16.50
C MET A 726 -29.92 17.93 -17.37
N GLU A 727 -30.51 18.71 -18.27
CA GLU A 727 -31.54 18.23 -19.22
C GLU A 727 -30.98 17.12 -20.12
N GLN A 728 -29.74 17.28 -20.62
CA GLN A 728 -29.07 16.24 -21.41
C GLN A 728 -28.84 14.98 -20.58
N TRP A 729 -28.38 15.12 -19.33
CA TRP A 729 -28.15 14.00 -18.42
C TRP A 729 -29.45 13.23 -18.12
N GLU A 730 -30.51 13.91 -17.73
CA GLU A 730 -31.83 13.30 -17.49
C GLU A 730 -32.42 12.63 -18.75
N SER A 731 -32.22 13.22 -19.92
CA SER A 731 -32.60 12.63 -21.19
C SER A 731 -31.86 11.31 -21.45
N ASN A 732 -30.57 11.26 -21.16
CA ASN A 732 -29.77 10.04 -21.31
C ASN A 732 -30.18 8.92 -20.32
N ILE A 733 -30.54 9.27 -19.10
CA ILE A 733 -31.10 8.31 -18.13
C ILE A 733 -32.44 7.75 -18.66
N LYS A 734 -33.27 8.60 -19.22
CA LYS A 734 -34.50 8.15 -19.83
C LYS A 734 -34.25 7.18 -20.99
N ILE A 735 -33.32 7.49 -21.89
CA ILE A 735 -32.93 6.61 -23.00
C ILE A 735 -32.42 5.25 -22.46
N LEU A 736 -31.61 5.26 -21.43
CA LEU A 736 -31.13 4.03 -20.79
C LEU A 736 -32.28 3.17 -20.25
N LYS A 737 -33.25 3.78 -19.56
CA LYS A 737 -34.43 3.08 -19.05
C LYS A 737 -35.35 2.58 -20.16
N ASP A 738 -35.52 3.38 -21.22
CA ASP A 738 -36.34 3.01 -22.39
C ASP A 738 -35.78 1.77 -23.12
N TYR A 739 -34.47 1.46 -22.97
CA TYR A 739 -33.86 0.25 -23.50
C TYR A 739 -34.54 -1.04 -22.98
N VAL A 740 -35.00 -1.07 -21.73
CA VAL A 740 -35.69 -2.24 -21.16
C VAL A 740 -37.21 -2.07 -21.08
N ARG A 741 -37.72 -0.82 -21.12
CA ARG A 741 -39.12 -0.46 -20.83
C ARG A 741 -40.09 -1.15 -21.75
N GLY A 742 -41.21 -1.61 -21.15
CA GLY A 742 -42.27 -2.33 -21.88
C GLY A 742 -41.81 -3.67 -22.44
N GLY A 743 -40.68 -4.21 -21.91
CA GLY A 743 -40.08 -5.46 -22.35
C GLY A 743 -39.48 -5.39 -23.76
N ALA A 744 -39.12 -4.21 -24.27
CA ALA A 744 -38.56 -4.04 -25.60
C ALA A 744 -37.32 -4.90 -25.79
N ARG A 745 -36.31 -4.71 -24.95
CA ARG A 745 -35.06 -5.49 -24.98
C ARG A 745 -35.29 -6.98 -24.77
N LEU A 746 -36.16 -7.35 -23.83
CA LEU A 746 -36.49 -8.75 -23.58
C LEU A 746 -37.00 -9.45 -24.85
N ARG A 747 -37.87 -8.80 -25.61
CA ARG A 747 -38.40 -9.37 -26.87
C ARG A 747 -37.29 -9.57 -27.90
N THR A 748 -36.49 -8.53 -28.17
CA THR A 748 -35.37 -8.61 -29.12
C THR A 748 -34.37 -9.67 -28.70
N PHE A 749 -34.02 -9.71 -27.40
CA PHE A 749 -33.06 -10.69 -26.87
C PHE A 749 -33.59 -12.13 -27.02
N LEU A 750 -34.84 -12.41 -26.66
CA LEU A 750 -35.45 -13.74 -26.81
C LEU A 750 -35.63 -14.15 -28.28
N ALA A 751 -35.92 -13.21 -29.17
CA ALA A 751 -35.95 -13.49 -30.61
C ALA A 751 -34.56 -13.92 -31.12
N GLY A 752 -33.50 -13.22 -30.67
CA GLY A 752 -32.11 -13.60 -30.96
C GLY A 752 -31.72 -14.97 -30.41
N VAL A 753 -32.09 -15.27 -29.16
CA VAL A 753 -31.87 -16.59 -28.54
C VAL A 753 -32.57 -17.68 -29.34
N LYS A 754 -33.85 -17.46 -29.72
CA LYS A 754 -34.61 -18.39 -30.55
C LYS A 754 -33.92 -18.67 -31.90
N SER A 755 -33.50 -17.61 -32.58
CA SER A 755 -32.79 -17.69 -33.84
C SER A 755 -31.45 -18.41 -33.74
N TYR A 756 -30.63 -18.02 -32.78
CA TYR A 756 -29.28 -18.59 -32.60
C TYR A 756 -29.31 -20.11 -32.35
N PHE A 757 -30.22 -20.55 -31.46
CA PHE A 757 -30.34 -21.97 -31.10
C PHE A 757 -31.32 -22.75 -31.99
N GLY A 758 -32.06 -22.11 -32.93
CA GLY A 758 -33.04 -22.75 -33.75
C GLY A 758 -34.20 -23.35 -32.96
N LEU A 759 -34.67 -22.66 -31.92
CA LEU A 759 -35.71 -23.17 -31.01
C LEU A 759 -37.11 -22.99 -31.61
N THR A 760 -37.98 -23.95 -31.34
CA THR A 760 -39.42 -23.87 -31.62
C THR A 760 -40.11 -22.97 -30.58
N ASP A 761 -41.33 -22.50 -30.88
CA ASP A 761 -42.14 -21.73 -29.91
C ASP A 761 -42.46 -22.55 -28.65
N SER A 762 -42.64 -23.87 -28.80
CA SER A 762 -42.87 -24.78 -27.69
C SER A 762 -41.68 -24.85 -26.74
N GLU A 763 -40.45 -24.95 -27.30
CA GLU A 763 -39.20 -24.96 -26.51
C GLU A 763 -38.99 -23.61 -25.86
N MET A 764 -39.21 -22.50 -26.57
CA MET A 764 -39.13 -21.16 -26.00
C MET A 764 -40.09 -20.98 -24.81
N LYS A 765 -41.34 -21.42 -24.95
CA LYS A 765 -42.28 -21.43 -23.82
C LYS A 765 -41.84 -22.33 -22.68
N GLY A 766 -41.20 -23.45 -22.99
CA GLY A 766 -40.66 -24.39 -22.00
C GLY A 766 -39.57 -23.76 -21.10
N TYR A 767 -38.62 -23.01 -21.71
CA TYR A 767 -37.56 -22.36 -20.98
C TYR A 767 -37.97 -21.01 -20.34
N PHE A 768 -38.69 -20.18 -21.08
CA PHE A 768 -38.93 -18.77 -20.74
C PHE A 768 -40.33 -18.48 -20.19
N GLY A 769 -41.26 -19.41 -20.33
CA GLY A 769 -42.65 -19.25 -19.85
C GLY A 769 -43.31 -17.96 -20.38
N ASP A 770 -43.91 -17.19 -19.47
CA ASP A 770 -44.65 -15.95 -19.81
C ASP A 770 -43.74 -14.80 -20.32
N MET A 771 -42.42 -14.91 -20.18
CA MET A 771 -41.47 -13.95 -20.75
C MET A 771 -41.45 -14.02 -22.28
N TYR A 772 -41.78 -15.19 -22.88
CA TYR A 772 -41.89 -15.37 -24.31
C TYR A 772 -43.35 -15.32 -24.76
N ARG A 773 -43.69 -14.29 -25.52
CA ARG A 773 -45.06 -14.05 -25.99
C ARG A 773 -45.34 -14.45 -27.45
N GLY A 774 -44.36 -15.08 -28.11
CA GLY A 774 -44.50 -15.56 -29.49
C GLY A 774 -44.05 -14.56 -30.53
#